data_d0bf28aabd6f2796f8778dff56e7ca88
#
_entry.id   d0bf28aabd6f2796f8778dff56e7ca88
#
_cell.length_a   1.000
_cell.length_b   1.000
_cell.length_c   1.000
_cell.angle_alpha   90.00
_cell.angle_beta   90.00
_cell.angle_gamma   90.00
#
_symmetry.space_group_name_H-M   'P 1'
#
loop_
_entity.id
_entity.type
_entity.pdbx_description
1 polymer ?
#
loop_
_entity_poly.entity_id
_entity_poly.type
_entity_poly.pdbx_seq_one_letter_code
_entity_poly.pdbx_strand_id
1 'polypeptide(L)'
;MPCRILLALAFLLPALLRPLPAPAQSFHFGADLSYANMMEDCGAVFKEHGTPTDVYAIFAHRGHNLVRARLWVDPAWQEALVQPPGVKPRYNDLDDVRETFSRARAAGMQLMLGFHYSDFWADPGRQVVPARWAAIADDVDALADSVYAYTKQVLTTLDADGLMPEFVKIGNETNGGLLVHRTMNDRYEPVGTLSTDWSRHAVLFNAAIRAVREVGATAAVTPKIVLHFAGLNSLVWRYQNLVAHGVTDFDVMGFSYYYAWHEASIRELGETIRALRSQLPGYEVMVVETGYPWTRTGFDSLPNIITTPDPDYLPVIPEKQLEYLVDYAREVMRSGGIGVIFWEPAWVSTPCRTPWGQGSSQEHVAFFDPVETNFMENGGGRWPEAAFYEDLDAHKITFQVDMTGQDTARGVYIRGTFTGGEIVPMADLGEGLFSFFAYLPEGATGTYHFLNGPEATDREAVPAACAADGTDRRYTVPASDAVFAFRWADCTPLVDTPVEVTFAVDMTGQDTSRGVYITGHVTDWEIVRMTPQGEAIYTYTTYLMPGSAGAYYYLTTSTWDNYQAFRESVPAACATWYGSDRGYVVPDTPAVFAVRWGTCEAFAWPTAREDAPSTGTLRLHPNYPNPFRRATTLTYTLPQAGPVRLAVYDVLGRRVALLVDTRQAAGTYRTAFDATALPPGLYVARLTTPSGTVTRPLVRAQGHDQ
;
A
#
# COMPACT_ATOMS: atom_id res chain seq x y z
N MET A 1 -59.65 65.12 -21.61
CA MET A 1 -58.38 64.77 -20.96
C MET A 1 -58.20 63.34 -21.05
N PRO A 2 -57.29 62.81 -21.88
CA PRO A 2 -57.17 61.35 -22.04
C PRO A 2 -56.08 60.74 -21.10
N CYS A 3 -56.46 59.64 -20.47
CA CYS A 3 -55.62 58.78 -19.65
C CYS A 3 -54.69 57.98 -20.53
N ARG A 4 -53.37 58.05 -20.32
CA ARG A 4 -52.35 57.26 -20.98
C ARG A 4 -52.12 56.00 -20.17
N ILE A 5 -52.45 54.82 -20.77
CA ILE A 5 -52.10 53.51 -20.26
C ILE A 5 -50.70 53.16 -20.73
N LEU A 6 -49.77 52.97 -19.78
CA LEU A 6 -48.42 52.42 -20.05
C LEU A 6 -48.54 50.88 -20.02
N LEU A 7 -48.30 50.24 -21.16
CA LEU A 7 -48.05 48.81 -21.24
C LEU A 7 -46.58 48.52 -20.83
N ALA A 8 -46.39 47.80 -19.73
CA ALA A 8 -45.12 47.25 -19.38
C ALA A 8 -44.97 45.84 -20.03
N LEU A 9 -44.06 45.70 -21.00
CA LEU A 9 -43.66 44.40 -21.53
C LEU A 9 -42.74 43.73 -20.53
N ALA A 10 -43.17 42.64 -19.90
CA ALA A 10 -42.36 41.74 -19.11
C ALA A 10 -41.62 40.78 -20.06
N PHE A 11 -40.32 40.94 -20.23
CA PHE A 11 -39.46 39.91 -20.84
C PHE A 11 -39.27 38.73 -19.84
N LEU A 12 -39.95 37.63 -20.07
CA LEU A 12 -39.63 36.37 -19.43
C LEU A 12 -38.38 35.79 -20.11
N LEU A 13 -37.21 35.90 -19.44
CA LEU A 13 -36.04 35.09 -19.74
C LEU A 13 -36.37 33.64 -19.32
N PRO A 14 -36.10 32.63 -20.16
CA PRO A 14 -36.11 31.25 -19.72
C PRO A 14 -34.93 31.05 -18.77
N ALA A 15 -35.23 30.82 -17.49
CA ALA A 15 -34.24 30.34 -16.53
C ALA A 15 -33.76 28.97 -17.05
N LEU A 16 -32.53 28.90 -17.54
CA LEU A 16 -31.81 27.67 -17.78
C LEU A 16 -31.71 26.91 -16.43
N LEU A 17 -32.62 25.97 -16.20
CA LEU A 17 -32.47 24.99 -15.16
C LEU A 17 -31.17 24.19 -15.47
N ARG A 18 -30.07 24.59 -14.84
CA ARG A 18 -28.91 23.70 -14.72
C ARG A 18 -29.39 22.47 -13.96
N PRO A 19 -29.17 21.27 -14.48
CA PRO A 19 -29.43 20.07 -13.70
C PRO A 19 -28.61 20.22 -12.41
N LEU A 20 -29.26 20.00 -11.27
CA LEU A 20 -28.56 19.85 -9.99
C LEU A 20 -27.51 18.75 -10.19
N PRO A 21 -26.27 18.95 -9.76
CA PRO A 21 -25.31 17.89 -9.80
C PRO A 21 -25.91 16.69 -9.08
N ALA A 22 -25.84 15.52 -9.70
CA ALA A 22 -26.22 14.27 -9.03
C ALA A 22 -25.50 14.25 -7.66
N PRO A 23 -26.16 13.80 -6.58
CA PRO A 23 -25.49 13.70 -5.29
C PRO A 23 -24.18 12.96 -5.52
N ALA A 24 -23.06 13.55 -5.08
CA ALA A 24 -21.77 12.95 -5.19
C ALA A 24 -21.88 11.55 -4.53
N GLN A 25 -21.57 10.51 -5.29
CA GLN A 25 -21.66 9.13 -4.80
C GLN A 25 -20.73 9.05 -3.59
N SER A 26 -21.28 8.73 -2.41
CA SER A 26 -20.48 8.65 -1.20
C SER A 26 -19.47 7.52 -1.34
N PHE A 27 -18.20 7.81 -1.09
CA PHE A 27 -17.14 6.80 -1.09
C PHE A 27 -17.35 5.82 0.07
N HIS A 28 -17.10 4.53 -0.17
CA HIS A 28 -17.27 3.50 0.84
C HIS A 28 -15.95 3.21 1.56
N PHE A 29 -15.88 3.60 2.81
CA PHE A 29 -14.82 3.21 3.73
C PHE A 29 -15.28 1.99 4.52
N GLY A 30 -14.85 0.82 4.07
CA GLY A 30 -15.34 -0.46 4.60
C GLY A 30 -14.37 -1.13 5.57
N ALA A 31 -14.93 -1.92 6.49
CA ALA A 31 -14.19 -2.85 7.34
C ALA A 31 -14.79 -4.25 7.21
N ASP A 32 -13.95 -5.26 6.97
CA ASP A 32 -14.37 -6.66 7.13
C ASP A 32 -14.32 -7.00 8.63
N LEU A 33 -15.45 -7.26 9.22
CA LEU A 33 -15.59 -7.55 10.66
C LEU A 33 -16.08 -8.98 10.90
N SER A 34 -15.73 -9.90 10.01
CA SER A 34 -16.21 -11.28 10.05
C SER A 34 -15.77 -12.06 11.30
N TYR A 35 -14.67 -11.67 11.92
CA TYR A 35 -14.22 -12.29 13.17
C TYR A 35 -14.53 -11.47 14.43
N ALA A 36 -15.15 -10.31 14.32
CA ALA A 36 -15.36 -9.43 15.47
C ALA A 36 -16.14 -10.12 16.61
N ASN A 37 -17.26 -10.80 16.30
CA ASN A 37 -18.05 -11.54 17.31
C ASN A 37 -17.20 -12.64 17.98
N MET A 38 -16.40 -13.38 17.19
CA MET A 38 -15.52 -14.42 17.71
C MET A 38 -14.46 -13.84 18.65
N MET A 39 -13.89 -12.68 18.33
CA MET A 39 -12.89 -12.05 19.19
C MET A 39 -13.50 -11.64 20.54
N GLU A 40 -14.70 -11.09 20.54
CA GLU A 40 -15.41 -10.71 21.79
C GLU A 40 -15.76 -11.96 22.62
N ASP A 41 -16.30 -13.01 22.00
CA ASP A 41 -16.58 -14.29 22.69
C ASP A 41 -15.29 -14.92 23.27
N CYS A 42 -14.13 -14.68 22.64
CA CYS A 42 -12.81 -15.11 23.14
C CYS A 42 -12.18 -14.15 24.14
N GLY A 43 -12.91 -13.13 24.59
CA GLY A 43 -12.54 -12.24 25.69
C GLY A 43 -11.91 -10.92 25.28
N ALA A 44 -11.88 -10.58 23.97
CA ALA A 44 -11.49 -9.24 23.55
C ALA A 44 -12.53 -8.22 24.06
N VAL A 45 -12.04 -7.13 24.66
CA VAL A 45 -12.88 -6.00 25.10
C VAL A 45 -12.40 -4.77 24.35
N PHE A 46 -13.04 -4.48 23.21
CA PHE A 46 -12.68 -3.32 22.40
C PHE A 46 -12.96 -2.02 23.14
N LYS A 47 -12.04 -1.08 23.04
CA LYS A 47 -12.10 0.19 23.74
C LYS A 47 -11.86 1.36 22.79
N GLU A 48 -12.55 2.46 23.07
CA GLU A 48 -12.29 3.77 22.48
C GLU A 48 -11.90 4.74 23.60
N HIS A 49 -10.71 5.35 23.51
CA HIS A 49 -10.13 6.18 24.58
C HIS A 49 -10.13 5.49 25.96
N GLY A 50 -9.82 4.20 26.01
CA GLY A 50 -9.80 3.39 27.22
C GLY A 50 -11.17 2.95 27.74
N THR A 51 -12.27 3.36 27.09
CA THR A 51 -13.64 3.00 27.49
C THR A 51 -14.14 1.81 26.66
N PRO A 52 -14.59 0.70 27.28
CA PRO A 52 -15.24 -0.40 26.57
C PRO A 52 -16.40 0.10 25.70
N THR A 53 -16.35 -0.18 24.41
CA THR A 53 -17.31 0.30 23.41
C THR A 53 -17.56 -0.82 22.40
N ASP A 54 -18.80 -0.93 21.92
CA ASP A 54 -19.13 -1.88 20.84
C ASP A 54 -18.22 -1.65 19.61
N VAL A 55 -17.62 -2.71 19.10
CA VAL A 55 -16.62 -2.60 18.02
C VAL A 55 -17.22 -1.98 16.77
N TYR A 56 -18.47 -2.28 16.41
CA TYR A 56 -19.15 -1.71 15.23
C TYR A 56 -19.41 -0.21 15.43
N ALA A 57 -19.75 0.20 16.67
CA ALA A 57 -19.92 1.61 17.01
C ALA A 57 -18.57 2.36 16.89
N ILE A 58 -17.45 1.77 17.33
CA ILE A 58 -16.11 2.37 17.16
C ILE A 58 -15.84 2.65 15.68
N PHE A 59 -16.02 1.65 14.81
CA PHE A 59 -15.81 1.84 13.37
C PHE A 59 -16.71 2.93 12.78
N ALA A 60 -17.99 2.95 13.13
CA ALA A 60 -18.93 3.99 12.67
C ALA A 60 -18.52 5.40 13.16
N HIS A 61 -18.11 5.56 14.43
CA HIS A 61 -17.63 6.82 14.99
C HIS A 61 -16.38 7.33 14.25
N ARG A 62 -15.55 6.41 13.72
CA ARG A 62 -14.32 6.73 13.00
C ARG A 62 -14.54 6.98 11.49
N GLY A 63 -15.81 6.97 11.03
CA GLY A 63 -16.16 7.31 9.65
C GLY A 63 -16.25 6.10 8.72
N HIS A 64 -16.07 4.88 9.21
CA HIS A 64 -16.40 3.70 8.41
C HIS A 64 -17.90 3.63 8.17
N ASN A 65 -18.30 3.36 6.94
CA ASN A 65 -19.70 3.41 6.53
C ASN A 65 -20.20 2.11 5.89
N LEU A 66 -19.35 1.08 5.81
CA LEU A 66 -19.65 -0.21 5.21
C LEU A 66 -18.99 -1.33 6.03
N VAL A 67 -19.77 -2.35 6.41
CA VAL A 67 -19.28 -3.59 7.00
C VAL A 67 -19.39 -4.72 5.99
N ARG A 68 -18.28 -5.40 5.74
CA ARG A 68 -18.23 -6.66 5.01
C ARG A 68 -18.27 -7.82 6.01
N ALA A 69 -19.09 -8.84 5.75
CA ALA A 69 -19.03 -10.14 6.41
C ALA A 69 -18.93 -11.25 5.36
N ARG A 70 -18.04 -12.23 5.59
CA ARG A 70 -18.02 -13.45 4.78
C ARG A 70 -19.07 -14.44 5.26
N LEU A 71 -19.49 -15.31 4.35
CA LEU A 71 -20.40 -16.40 4.65
C LEU A 71 -19.83 -17.71 4.10
N TRP A 72 -19.58 -18.66 4.98
CA TRP A 72 -19.34 -20.06 4.65
C TRP A 72 -20.65 -20.84 4.57
N VAL A 73 -20.67 -21.93 3.81
CA VAL A 73 -21.89 -22.72 3.59
C VAL A 73 -22.21 -23.59 4.81
N ASP A 74 -21.17 -24.28 5.33
CA ASP A 74 -21.28 -25.11 6.54
C ASP A 74 -19.89 -25.20 7.21
N PRO A 75 -19.51 -24.28 8.10
CA PRO A 75 -18.19 -24.25 8.75
C PRO A 75 -18.07 -25.28 9.90
N ALA A 76 -18.59 -26.50 9.74
CA ALA A 76 -18.59 -27.56 10.76
C ALA A 76 -17.20 -27.94 11.26
N TRP A 77 -16.14 -27.67 10.50
CA TRP A 77 -14.76 -27.87 10.91
C TRP A 77 -14.38 -27.08 12.18
N GLN A 78 -15.07 -25.99 12.47
CA GLN A 78 -14.80 -25.18 13.67
C GLN A 78 -15.20 -25.92 14.96
N GLU A 79 -16.17 -26.80 14.90
CA GLU A 79 -16.60 -27.62 16.07
C GLU A 79 -15.51 -28.57 16.55
N ALA A 80 -14.56 -28.93 15.67
CA ALA A 80 -13.42 -29.77 16.03
C ALA A 80 -12.30 -28.99 16.77
N LEU A 81 -12.37 -27.65 16.78
CA LEU A 81 -11.42 -26.82 17.50
C LEU A 81 -11.78 -26.76 18.98
N VAL A 82 -10.81 -27.03 19.84
CA VAL A 82 -10.98 -26.87 21.29
C VAL A 82 -10.89 -25.39 21.63
N GLN A 83 -12.03 -24.72 21.66
CA GLN A 83 -12.14 -23.29 21.99
C GLN A 83 -12.26 -23.07 23.52
N PRO A 84 -11.98 -21.85 24.02
CA PRO A 84 -12.27 -21.45 25.38
C PRO A 84 -13.74 -21.66 25.77
N PRO A 85 -14.06 -21.88 27.06
CA PRO A 85 -15.43 -21.99 27.53
C PRO A 85 -16.28 -20.73 27.20
N GLY A 86 -17.50 -20.95 26.70
CA GLY A 86 -18.43 -19.85 26.36
C GLY A 86 -18.37 -19.40 24.90
N VAL A 87 -17.37 -19.82 24.16
CA VAL A 87 -17.23 -19.50 22.73
C VAL A 87 -18.23 -20.34 21.93
N LYS A 88 -18.90 -19.70 20.94
CA LYS A 88 -19.83 -20.37 20.03
C LYS A 88 -19.10 -21.46 19.23
N PRO A 89 -19.80 -22.55 18.84
CA PRO A 89 -19.17 -23.61 18.07
C PRO A 89 -18.86 -23.21 16.62
N ARG A 90 -19.55 -22.19 16.09
CA ARG A 90 -19.43 -21.76 14.69
C ARG A 90 -19.50 -20.24 14.56
N TYR A 91 -18.74 -19.72 13.62
CA TYR A 91 -18.73 -18.33 13.17
C TYR A 91 -18.70 -18.27 11.64
N ASN A 92 -19.11 -17.15 11.08
CA ASN A 92 -19.22 -16.94 9.63
C ASN A 92 -20.21 -17.92 8.94
N ASP A 93 -21.13 -18.49 9.69
CA ASP A 93 -22.37 -19.09 9.18
C ASP A 93 -23.47 -18.01 9.10
N LEU A 94 -24.67 -18.39 8.69
CA LEU A 94 -25.76 -17.43 8.49
C LEU A 94 -26.19 -16.75 9.82
N ASP A 95 -26.15 -17.47 10.93
CA ASP A 95 -26.56 -16.90 12.23
C ASP A 95 -25.55 -15.88 12.74
N ASP A 96 -24.25 -16.13 12.59
CA ASP A 96 -23.21 -15.16 12.93
C ASP A 96 -23.23 -13.94 12.00
N VAL A 97 -23.47 -14.13 10.69
CA VAL A 97 -23.66 -13.02 9.75
C VAL A 97 -24.86 -12.15 10.12
N ARG A 98 -25.97 -12.75 10.55
CA ARG A 98 -27.15 -12.01 11.02
C ARG A 98 -26.85 -11.15 12.25
N GLU A 99 -26.06 -11.68 13.20
CA GLU A 99 -25.58 -10.92 14.36
C GLU A 99 -24.69 -9.75 13.93
N THR A 100 -23.67 -10.01 13.11
CA THR A 100 -22.78 -8.98 12.54
C THR A 100 -23.57 -7.88 11.83
N PHE A 101 -24.50 -8.25 10.97
CA PHE A 101 -25.30 -7.30 10.19
C PHE A 101 -26.27 -6.49 11.07
N SER A 102 -26.87 -7.13 12.08
CA SER A 102 -27.74 -6.44 13.03
C SER A 102 -26.98 -5.34 13.81
N ARG A 103 -25.78 -5.65 14.28
CA ARG A 103 -24.90 -4.71 15.01
C ARG A 103 -24.40 -3.58 14.09
N ALA A 104 -23.95 -3.92 12.88
CA ALA A 104 -23.50 -2.93 11.89
C ALA A 104 -24.63 -1.97 11.49
N ARG A 105 -25.84 -2.51 11.27
CA ARG A 105 -27.03 -1.72 10.94
C ARG A 105 -27.45 -0.81 12.10
N ALA A 106 -27.37 -1.29 13.34
CA ALA A 106 -27.63 -0.48 14.55
C ALA A 106 -26.62 0.68 14.69
N ALA A 107 -25.36 0.49 14.22
CA ALA A 107 -24.33 1.53 14.14
C ALA A 107 -24.49 2.45 12.91
N GLY A 108 -25.49 2.25 12.05
CA GLY A 108 -25.78 3.09 10.88
C GLY A 108 -24.95 2.78 9.63
N MET A 109 -24.23 1.66 9.59
CA MET A 109 -23.40 1.26 8.46
C MET A 109 -24.17 0.46 7.40
N GLN A 110 -23.72 0.55 6.16
CA GLN A 110 -24.13 -0.32 5.06
C GLN A 110 -23.52 -1.72 5.20
N LEU A 111 -24.08 -2.68 4.48
CA LEU A 111 -23.70 -4.09 4.59
C LEU A 111 -23.22 -4.65 3.25
N MET A 112 -22.16 -5.45 3.29
CA MET A 112 -21.71 -6.28 2.17
C MET A 112 -21.63 -7.74 2.60
N LEU A 113 -22.43 -8.59 1.95
CA LEU A 113 -22.37 -10.05 2.13
C LEU A 113 -21.37 -10.66 1.16
N GLY A 114 -20.35 -11.36 1.66
CA GLY A 114 -19.38 -12.10 0.86
C GLY A 114 -19.63 -13.60 0.85
N PHE A 115 -20.32 -14.13 -0.16
CA PHE A 115 -20.43 -15.59 -0.33
C PHE A 115 -19.09 -16.20 -0.69
N HIS A 116 -18.59 -17.13 0.12
CA HIS A 116 -17.42 -17.94 -0.27
C HIS A 116 -17.83 -19.18 -1.11
N TYR A 117 -19.08 -19.62 -1.04
CA TYR A 117 -19.58 -20.86 -1.62
C TYR A 117 -18.69 -22.08 -1.28
N SER A 118 -18.14 -22.08 -0.08
CA SER A 118 -17.27 -23.12 0.46
C SER A 118 -17.57 -23.27 1.95
N ASP A 119 -17.21 -24.41 2.53
CA ASP A 119 -17.30 -24.63 3.97
C ASP A 119 -16.09 -24.06 4.70
N PHE A 120 -15.08 -23.56 3.96
CA PHE A 120 -13.81 -23.06 4.44
C PHE A 120 -13.38 -21.81 3.66
N TRP A 121 -12.20 -21.30 3.94
CA TRP A 121 -11.60 -20.21 3.20
C TRP A 121 -11.58 -20.47 1.69
N ALA A 122 -12.08 -19.53 0.92
CA ALA A 122 -11.92 -19.47 -0.52
C ALA A 122 -10.92 -18.36 -0.88
N ASP A 123 -9.90 -18.71 -1.65
CA ASP A 123 -8.83 -17.84 -2.13
C ASP A 123 -8.41 -18.27 -3.55
N PRO A 124 -7.46 -17.59 -4.21
CA PRO A 124 -7.06 -17.94 -5.59
C PRO A 124 -6.61 -19.39 -5.78
N GLY A 125 -6.04 -20.02 -4.75
CA GLY A 125 -5.60 -21.43 -4.76
C GLY A 125 -6.64 -22.41 -4.22
N ARG A 126 -7.74 -21.90 -3.63
CA ARG A 126 -8.68 -22.74 -2.87
C ARG A 126 -10.13 -22.35 -3.14
N GLN A 127 -10.80 -23.10 -4.01
CA GLN A 127 -12.20 -22.89 -4.40
C GLN A 127 -12.95 -24.23 -4.28
N VAL A 128 -13.17 -24.67 -3.02
CA VAL A 128 -13.63 -26.03 -2.72
C VAL A 128 -15.15 -26.11 -2.70
N VAL A 129 -15.69 -27.11 -3.39
CA VAL A 129 -17.15 -27.44 -3.36
C VAL A 129 -17.55 -27.80 -1.93
N PRO A 130 -18.61 -27.19 -1.36
CA PRO A 130 -19.12 -27.57 -0.05
C PRO A 130 -19.47 -29.06 0.05
N ALA A 131 -19.24 -29.66 1.21
CA ALA A 131 -19.47 -31.08 1.44
C ALA A 131 -20.89 -31.51 1.05
N ARG A 132 -21.89 -30.67 1.30
CA ARG A 132 -23.29 -30.92 0.92
C ARG A 132 -23.53 -31.04 -0.58
N TRP A 133 -22.62 -30.49 -1.42
CA TRP A 133 -22.71 -30.52 -2.89
C TRP A 133 -21.70 -31.49 -3.52
N ALA A 134 -20.89 -32.19 -2.72
CA ALA A 134 -19.80 -33.06 -3.21
C ALA A 134 -20.29 -34.15 -4.19
N ALA A 135 -21.49 -34.70 -3.97
CA ALA A 135 -22.07 -35.75 -4.83
C ALA A 135 -22.45 -35.24 -6.24
N ILE A 136 -22.61 -33.94 -6.43
CA ILE A 136 -23.00 -33.31 -7.71
C ILE A 136 -21.87 -32.46 -8.29
N ALA A 137 -20.66 -32.58 -7.78
CA ALA A 137 -19.53 -31.71 -8.15
C ALA A 137 -19.19 -31.75 -9.67
N ASP A 138 -19.44 -32.85 -10.34
CA ASP A 138 -19.22 -33.01 -11.79
C ASP A 138 -20.39 -32.52 -12.66
N ASP A 139 -21.56 -32.31 -12.07
CA ASP A 139 -22.75 -31.82 -12.76
C ASP A 139 -22.89 -30.31 -12.54
N VAL A 140 -22.47 -29.53 -13.54
CA VAL A 140 -22.46 -28.07 -13.44
C VAL A 140 -23.88 -27.48 -13.30
N ASP A 141 -24.90 -28.12 -13.92
CA ASP A 141 -26.28 -27.62 -13.86
C ASP A 141 -26.87 -27.87 -12.46
N ALA A 142 -26.62 -29.05 -11.88
CA ALA A 142 -27.03 -29.35 -10.51
C ALA A 142 -26.29 -28.46 -9.48
N LEU A 143 -24.99 -28.14 -9.71
CA LEU A 143 -24.28 -27.17 -8.89
C LEU A 143 -24.85 -25.76 -9.02
N ALA A 144 -25.19 -25.33 -10.24
CA ALA A 144 -25.79 -24.03 -10.49
C ALA A 144 -27.14 -23.88 -9.80
N ASP A 145 -27.98 -24.92 -9.85
CA ASP A 145 -29.25 -24.95 -9.13
C ASP A 145 -29.03 -24.87 -7.59
N SER A 146 -28.02 -25.54 -7.08
CA SER A 146 -27.65 -25.48 -5.66
C SER A 146 -27.13 -24.10 -5.24
N VAL A 147 -26.28 -23.47 -6.05
CA VAL A 147 -25.79 -22.10 -5.84
C VAL A 147 -26.96 -21.12 -5.85
N TYR A 148 -27.86 -21.22 -6.84
CA TYR A 148 -29.04 -20.39 -6.92
C TYR A 148 -29.93 -20.56 -5.69
N ALA A 149 -30.29 -21.79 -5.33
CA ALA A 149 -31.18 -22.08 -4.21
C ALA A 149 -30.62 -21.59 -2.87
N TYR A 150 -29.32 -21.83 -2.62
CA TYR A 150 -28.63 -21.38 -1.43
C TYR A 150 -28.56 -19.85 -1.35
N THR A 151 -28.16 -19.18 -2.42
CA THR A 151 -28.08 -17.71 -2.48
C THR A 151 -29.46 -17.10 -2.21
N LYS A 152 -30.51 -17.64 -2.86
CA LYS A 152 -31.90 -17.20 -2.68
C LYS A 152 -32.37 -17.38 -1.24
N GLN A 153 -32.09 -18.55 -0.64
CA GLN A 153 -32.48 -18.85 0.74
C GLN A 153 -31.81 -17.86 1.72
N VAL A 154 -30.50 -17.64 1.62
CA VAL A 154 -29.77 -16.72 2.49
C VAL A 154 -30.32 -15.31 2.39
N LEU A 155 -30.46 -14.78 1.18
CA LEU A 155 -30.94 -13.41 0.98
C LEU A 155 -32.38 -13.23 1.40
N THR A 156 -33.26 -14.23 1.17
CA THR A 156 -34.67 -14.20 1.65
C THR A 156 -34.71 -14.16 3.18
N THR A 157 -33.81 -14.89 3.86
CA THR A 157 -33.74 -14.86 5.33
C THR A 157 -33.26 -13.48 5.81
N LEU A 158 -32.21 -12.93 5.21
CA LEU A 158 -31.71 -11.59 5.59
C LEU A 158 -32.75 -10.49 5.30
N ASP A 159 -33.46 -10.56 4.19
CA ASP A 159 -34.54 -9.61 3.87
C ASP A 159 -35.68 -9.67 4.89
N ALA A 160 -36.10 -10.87 5.28
CA ALA A 160 -37.12 -11.07 6.30
C ALA A 160 -36.74 -10.50 7.68
N ASP A 161 -35.45 -10.47 7.99
CA ASP A 161 -34.88 -9.86 9.21
C ASP A 161 -34.64 -8.32 9.08
N GLY A 162 -34.89 -7.74 7.89
CA GLY A 162 -34.57 -6.33 7.61
C GLY A 162 -33.06 -6.07 7.46
N LEU A 163 -32.28 -7.11 7.15
CA LEU A 163 -30.82 -7.09 7.04
C LEU A 163 -30.34 -7.28 5.58
N MET A 164 -31.18 -7.01 4.59
CA MET A 164 -30.79 -7.08 3.17
C MET A 164 -29.56 -6.19 2.92
N PRO A 165 -28.43 -6.75 2.41
CA PRO A 165 -27.23 -5.97 2.21
C PRO A 165 -27.30 -5.06 0.99
N GLU A 166 -26.58 -3.93 1.00
CA GLU A 166 -26.41 -3.04 -0.15
C GLU A 166 -25.50 -3.65 -1.21
N PHE A 167 -24.60 -4.55 -0.81
CA PHE A 167 -23.69 -5.24 -1.72
C PHE A 167 -23.72 -6.75 -1.47
N VAL A 168 -23.82 -7.51 -2.55
CA VAL A 168 -23.68 -8.98 -2.51
C VAL A 168 -22.48 -9.38 -3.37
N LYS A 169 -21.44 -9.88 -2.71
CA LYS A 169 -20.22 -10.35 -3.36
C LYS A 169 -20.34 -11.85 -3.65
N ILE A 170 -20.30 -12.22 -4.93
CA ILE A 170 -20.42 -13.59 -5.42
C ILE A 170 -19.05 -14.23 -5.55
N GLY A 171 -18.74 -15.18 -4.70
CA GLY A 171 -17.43 -15.80 -4.59
C GLY A 171 -16.42 -14.91 -3.87
N ASN A 172 -15.25 -15.46 -3.54
CA ASN A 172 -14.11 -14.76 -2.99
C ASN A 172 -12.86 -15.11 -3.79
N GLU A 173 -12.19 -14.10 -4.34
CA GLU A 173 -10.93 -14.24 -5.10
C GLU A 173 -10.95 -15.36 -6.14
N THR A 174 -11.94 -15.32 -7.01
CA THR A 174 -12.27 -16.38 -7.95
C THR A 174 -11.35 -16.43 -9.18
N ASN A 175 -10.05 -16.21 -8.98
CA ASN A 175 -9.04 -16.13 -10.06
C ASN A 175 -8.98 -17.38 -10.94
N GLY A 176 -9.12 -18.56 -10.35
CA GLY A 176 -9.21 -19.85 -11.04
C GLY A 176 -10.63 -20.28 -11.38
N GLY A 177 -11.64 -19.48 -11.01
CA GLY A 177 -13.06 -19.78 -11.16
C GLY A 177 -13.76 -20.10 -9.85
N LEU A 178 -15.06 -20.41 -9.91
CA LEU A 178 -15.90 -20.73 -8.78
C LEU A 178 -16.09 -22.25 -8.64
N LEU A 179 -15.96 -22.79 -7.41
CA LEU A 179 -16.16 -24.23 -7.12
C LEU A 179 -15.24 -25.14 -7.97
N VAL A 180 -13.93 -24.83 -7.97
CA VAL A 180 -12.94 -25.48 -8.85
C VAL A 180 -12.38 -26.77 -8.27
N HIS A 181 -12.41 -26.95 -6.94
CA HIS A 181 -11.84 -28.11 -6.28
C HIS A 181 -12.92 -28.98 -5.67
N ARG A 182 -12.78 -30.32 -5.84
CA ARG A 182 -13.78 -31.30 -5.44
C ARG A 182 -13.95 -31.42 -3.93
N THR A 183 -12.83 -31.41 -3.21
CA THR A 183 -12.79 -31.61 -1.76
C THR A 183 -11.52 -31.02 -1.15
N MET A 184 -11.38 -31.15 0.14
CA MET A 184 -10.24 -30.71 0.94
C MET A 184 -9.71 -31.88 1.76
N ASN A 185 -8.39 -31.96 1.93
CA ASN A 185 -7.77 -32.96 2.80
C ASN A 185 -7.72 -32.49 4.27
N ASP A 186 -7.20 -33.36 5.17
CA ASP A 186 -7.10 -33.09 6.61
C ASP A 186 -6.11 -31.94 6.95
N ARG A 187 -5.35 -31.43 5.96
CA ARG A 187 -4.47 -30.26 6.11
C ARG A 187 -5.08 -28.98 5.55
N TYR A 188 -6.37 -29.02 5.23
CA TYR A 188 -7.11 -27.91 4.61
C TYR A 188 -6.57 -27.51 3.22
N GLU A 189 -5.95 -28.46 2.49
CA GLU A 189 -5.47 -28.25 1.12
C GLU A 189 -6.50 -28.78 0.12
N PRO A 190 -6.73 -28.08 -1.01
CA PRO A 190 -7.69 -28.51 -2.02
C PRO A 190 -7.21 -29.77 -2.75
N VAL A 191 -8.15 -30.67 -3.05
CA VAL A 191 -7.89 -31.93 -3.74
C VAL A 191 -8.88 -32.12 -4.88
N GLY A 192 -8.36 -32.58 -6.03
CA GLY A 192 -9.17 -32.93 -7.19
C GLY A 192 -9.72 -31.70 -7.90
N THR A 193 -8.95 -31.17 -8.84
CA THR A 193 -9.37 -30.04 -9.68
C THR A 193 -10.50 -30.47 -10.61
N LEU A 194 -11.59 -29.76 -10.59
CA LEU A 194 -12.67 -29.78 -11.59
C LEU A 194 -12.27 -28.95 -12.79
N SER A 195 -13.18 -28.69 -13.70
CA SER A 195 -12.89 -27.84 -14.86
C SER A 195 -12.65 -26.39 -14.46
N THR A 196 -11.63 -25.74 -15.05
CA THR A 196 -11.37 -24.30 -15.00
C THR A 196 -11.91 -23.57 -16.24
N ASP A 197 -12.83 -24.21 -16.98
CA ASP A 197 -13.46 -23.62 -18.18
C ASP A 197 -14.35 -22.44 -17.79
N TRP A 198 -14.15 -21.33 -18.45
CA TRP A 198 -14.92 -20.11 -18.23
C TRP A 198 -16.42 -20.27 -18.54
N SER A 199 -16.80 -21.15 -19.47
CA SER A 199 -18.20 -21.46 -19.74
C SER A 199 -18.87 -22.08 -18.50
N ARG A 200 -18.18 -22.98 -17.80
CA ARG A 200 -18.65 -23.56 -16.54
C ARG A 200 -18.79 -22.49 -15.46
N HIS A 201 -17.80 -21.60 -15.32
CA HIS A 201 -17.87 -20.53 -14.32
C HIS A 201 -19.00 -19.56 -14.61
N ALA A 202 -19.23 -19.23 -15.89
CA ALA A 202 -20.35 -18.37 -16.29
C ALA A 202 -21.72 -18.94 -15.87
N VAL A 203 -21.92 -20.25 -15.99
CA VAL A 203 -23.16 -20.91 -15.53
C VAL A 203 -23.35 -20.70 -14.01
N LEU A 204 -22.31 -20.90 -13.22
CA LEU A 204 -22.35 -20.77 -11.75
C LEU A 204 -22.56 -19.30 -11.32
N PHE A 205 -21.81 -18.36 -11.92
CA PHE A 205 -21.97 -16.93 -11.62
C PHE A 205 -23.38 -16.44 -11.96
N ASN A 206 -23.89 -16.78 -13.14
CA ASN A 206 -25.22 -16.36 -13.57
C ASN A 206 -26.34 -16.96 -12.71
N ALA A 207 -26.14 -18.17 -12.16
CA ALA A 207 -27.11 -18.76 -11.21
C ALA A 207 -27.18 -17.94 -9.90
N ALA A 208 -26.05 -17.56 -9.33
CA ALA A 208 -26.00 -16.70 -8.15
C ALA A 208 -26.57 -15.30 -8.45
N ILE A 209 -26.16 -14.67 -9.56
CA ILE A 209 -26.65 -13.36 -10.01
C ILE A 209 -28.19 -13.36 -10.11
N ARG A 210 -28.76 -14.37 -10.77
CA ARG A 210 -30.22 -14.50 -10.90
C ARG A 210 -30.92 -14.55 -9.54
N ALA A 211 -30.33 -15.29 -8.56
CA ALA A 211 -30.91 -15.37 -7.21
C ALA A 211 -30.90 -13.99 -6.51
N VAL A 212 -29.78 -13.24 -6.63
CA VAL A 212 -29.67 -11.89 -6.04
C VAL A 212 -30.66 -10.95 -6.67
N ARG A 213 -30.82 -10.94 -8.00
CA ARG A 213 -31.77 -10.06 -8.72
C ARG A 213 -33.20 -10.40 -8.36
N GLU A 214 -33.57 -11.68 -8.28
CA GLU A 214 -34.93 -12.08 -7.93
C GLU A 214 -35.33 -11.66 -6.52
N VAL A 215 -34.46 -11.88 -5.52
CA VAL A 215 -34.80 -11.46 -4.14
C VAL A 215 -34.77 -9.93 -4.05
N GLY A 216 -33.73 -9.28 -4.63
CA GLY A 216 -33.59 -7.82 -4.61
C GLY A 216 -34.72 -7.07 -5.31
N ALA A 217 -35.43 -7.72 -6.25
CA ALA A 217 -36.55 -7.08 -6.94
C ALA A 217 -37.76 -6.75 -6.03
N THR A 218 -37.87 -7.43 -4.89
CA THR A 218 -39.00 -7.25 -3.94
C THR A 218 -38.53 -6.80 -2.56
N ALA A 219 -37.23 -6.82 -2.29
CA ALA A 219 -36.66 -6.40 -1.03
C ALA A 219 -36.67 -4.86 -0.87
N ALA A 220 -36.56 -4.39 0.38
CA ALA A 220 -36.45 -2.96 0.67
C ALA A 220 -35.14 -2.34 0.16
N VAL A 221 -34.09 -3.14 0.05
CA VAL A 221 -32.77 -2.77 -0.51
C VAL A 221 -32.55 -3.59 -1.78
N THR A 222 -32.19 -2.94 -2.89
CA THR A 222 -31.79 -3.64 -4.12
C THR A 222 -30.26 -3.74 -4.11
N PRO A 223 -29.69 -4.95 -3.93
CA PRO A 223 -28.24 -5.12 -3.84
C PRO A 223 -27.52 -4.80 -5.14
N LYS A 224 -26.35 -4.16 -5.03
CA LYS A 224 -25.34 -4.20 -6.08
C LYS A 224 -24.57 -5.52 -6.02
N ILE A 225 -24.36 -6.15 -7.17
CA ILE A 225 -23.64 -7.41 -7.29
C ILE A 225 -22.15 -7.12 -7.53
N VAL A 226 -21.30 -7.70 -6.69
CA VAL A 226 -19.86 -7.58 -6.76
C VAL A 226 -19.25 -8.91 -7.19
N LEU A 227 -18.42 -8.92 -8.22
CA LEU A 227 -17.55 -10.04 -8.53
C LEU A 227 -16.15 -9.74 -8.01
N HIS A 228 -15.38 -10.78 -7.63
CA HIS A 228 -14.15 -10.58 -6.86
C HIS A 228 -12.97 -11.42 -7.36
N PHE A 229 -11.88 -10.76 -7.74
CA PHE A 229 -10.59 -11.36 -8.08
C PHE A 229 -9.47 -10.81 -7.18
N ALA A 230 -8.39 -11.57 -6.99
CA ALA A 230 -7.20 -11.13 -6.29
C ALA A 230 -6.16 -10.55 -7.24
N GLY A 231 -5.51 -9.45 -6.81
CA GLY A 231 -4.36 -8.84 -7.46
C GLY A 231 -4.69 -8.01 -8.69
N LEU A 232 -3.69 -7.28 -9.17
CA LEU A 232 -3.80 -6.41 -10.35
C LEU A 232 -3.46 -7.15 -11.65
N ASN A 233 -2.65 -8.21 -11.56
CA ASN A 233 -2.19 -8.97 -12.71
C ASN A 233 -3.35 -9.61 -13.47
N SER A 234 -3.44 -9.33 -14.77
CA SER A 234 -4.48 -9.85 -15.66
C SER A 234 -5.92 -9.50 -15.23
N LEU A 235 -6.12 -8.55 -14.31
CA LEU A 235 -7.43 -8.23 -13.75
C LEU A 235 -8.42 -7.77 -14.82
N VAL A 236 -8.01 -6.86 -15.70
CA VAL A 236 -8.82 -6.38 -16.82
C VAL A 236 -9.21 -7.54 -17.73
N TRP A 237 -8.26 -8.41 -18.09
CA TRP A 237 -8.52 -9.58 -18.92
C TRP A 237 -9.53 -10.55 -18.27
N ARG A 238 -9.44 -10.76 -16.96
CA ARG A 238 -10.39 -11.64 -16.24
C ARG A 238 -11.83 -11.15 -16.34
N TYR A 239 -12.06 -9.86 -16.14
CA TYR A 239 -13.38 -9.27 -16.29
C TYR A 239 -13.86 -9.29 -17.74
N GLN A 240 -13.00 -8.97 -18.72
CA GLN A 240 -13.33 -9.09 -20.14
C GLN A 240 -13.72 -10.53 -20.52
N ASN A 241 -13.02 -11.51 -19.96
CA ASN A 241 -13.28 -12.92 -20.21
C ASN A 241 -14.60 -13.39 -19.59
N LEU A 242 -14.97 -12.95 -18.38
CA LEU A 242 -16.29 -13.18 -17.79
C LEU A 242 -17.40 -12.62 -18.70
N VAL A 243 -17.27 -11.36 -19.09
CA VAL A 243 -18.25 -10.69 -19.97
C VAL A 243 -18.37 -11.42 -21.31
N ALA A 244 -17.26 -11.84 -21.91
CA ALA A 244 -17.24 -12.60 -23.17
C ALA A 244 -17.95 -13.96 -23.05
N HIS A 245 -18.02 -14.55 -21.84
CA HIS A 245 -18.74 -15.80 -21.58
C HIS A 245 -20.17 -15.57 -21.05
N GLY A 246 -20.68 -14.33 -21.14
CA GLY A 246 -22.08 -14.02 -20.84
C GLY A 246 -22.37 -13.69 -19.35
N VAL A 247 -21.36 -13.40 -18.55
CA VAL A 247 -21.55 -12.85 -17.20
C VAL A 247 -21.55 -11.33 -17.29
N THR A 248 -22.72 -10.74 -17.49
CA THR A 248 -22.87 -9.30 -17.79
C THR A 248 -23.76 -8.54 -16.81
N ASP A 249 -24.60 -9.24 -16.05
CA ASP A 249 -25.56 -8.64 -15.10
C ASP A 249 -24.96 -8.54 -13.69
N PHE A 250 -23.84 -7.83 -13.56
CA PHE A 250 -23.26 -7.44 -12.26
C PHE A 250 -22.99 -5.93 -12.26
N ASP A 251 -22.70 -5.35 -11.10
CA ASP A 251 -22.62 -3.90 -10.93
C ASP A 251 -21.19 -3.44 -10.67
N VAL A 252 -20.39 -4.23 -9.92
CA VAL A 252 -19.10 -3.80 -9.38
C VAL A 252 -18.01 -4.82 -9.69
N MET A 253 -16.93 -4.34 -10.27
CA MET A 253 -15.66 -5.05 -10.40
C MET A 253 -14.88 -4.90 -9.09
N GLY A 254 -14.90 -5.93 -8.25
CA GLY A 254 -14.22 -5.96 -6.96
C GLY A 254 -12.88 -6.69 -7.04
N PHE A 255 -11.87 -6.21 -6.34
CA PHE A 255 -10.60 -6.93 -6.28
C PHE A 255 -9.89 -6.72 -4.95
N SER A 256 -9.04 -7.72 -4.57
CA SER A 256 -8.10 -7.57 -3.46
C SER A 256 -6.81 -6.95 -3.96
N TYR A 257 -6.24 -6.05 -3.16
CA TYR A 257 -4.90 -5.55 -3.39
C TYR A 257 -4.15 -5.39 -2.07
N TYR A 258 -3.02 -6.12 -1.95
CA TYR A 258 -2.08 -6.03 -0.84
C TYR A 258 -0.68 -5.82 -1.41
N TYR A 259 0.07 -4.85 -0.90
CA TYR A 259 1.46 -4.69 -1.31
C TYR A 259 2.27 -5.97 -1.05
N ALA A 260 2.06 -6.59 0.11
CA ALA A 260 2.79 -7.78 0.54
C ALA A 260 2.78 -8.96 -0.44
N TRP A 261 1.76 -9.06 -1.29
CA TRP A 261 1.59 -10.18 -2.24
C TRP A 261 1.60 -9.77 -3.71
N HIS A 262 1.44 -8.49 -3.99
CA HIS A 262 1.29 -8.01 -5.36
C HIS A 262 2.41 -7.05 -5.78
N GLU A 263 3.15 -6.48 -4.82
CA GLU A 263 4.34 -5.62 -4.99
C GLU A 263 4.17 -4.48 -6.03
N ALA A 264 2.93 -4.08 -6.31
CA ALA A 264 2.63 -2.98 -7.18
C ALA A 264 2.49 -1.68 -6.38
N SER A 265 2.84 -0.55 -6.95
CA SER A 265 2.68 0.75 -6.30
C SER A 265 1.21 1.20 -6.24
N ILE A 266 0.90 2.14 -5.34
CA ILE A 266 -0.42 2.81 -5.29
C ILE A 266 -0.76 3.47 -6.64
N ARG A 267 0.24 3.98 -7.38
CA ARG A 267 0.05 4.51 -8.73
C ARG A 267 -0.42 3.44 -9.73
N GLU A 268 0.17 2.24 -9.70
CA GLU A 268 -0.24 1.11 -10.56
C GLU A 268 -1.63 0.60 -10.23
N LEU A 269 -2.01 0.65 -8.95
CA LEU A 269 -3.39 0.42 -8.53
C LEU A 269 -4.34 1.41 -9.23
N GLY A 270 -4.04 2.72 -9.20
CA GLY A 270 -4.84 3.74 -9.87
C GLY A 270 -4.90 3.55 -11.39
N GLU A 271 -3.77 3.23 -12.03
CA GLU A 271 -3.72 2.90 -13.47
C GLU A 271 -4.63 1.72 -13.80
N THR A 272 -4.64 0.68 -12.97
CA THR A 272 -5.51 -0.50 -13.15
C THR A 272 -6.98 -0.15 -13.02
N ILE A 273 -7.37 0.67 -12.04
CA ILE A 273 -8.76 1.14 -11.89
C ILE A 273 -9.22 1.95 -13.12
N ARG A 274 -8.38 2.87 -13.62
CA ARG A 274 -8.65 3.63 -14.84
C ARG A 274 -8.78 2.73 -16.06
N ALA A 275 -7.94 1.69 -16.17
CA ALA A 275 -8.02 0.72 -17.25
C ALA A 275 -9.32 -0.11 -17.21
N LEU A 276 -9.74 -0.60 -16.04
CA LEU A 276 -11.01 -1.29 -15.85
C LEU A 276 -12.19 -0.42 -16.31
N ARG A 277 -12.27 0.81 -15.82
CA ARG A 277 -13.34 1.76 -16.16
C ARG A 277 -13.39 2.14 -17.64
N SER A 278 -12.21 2.24 -18.27
CA SER A 278 -12.11 2.58 -19.70
C SER A 278 -12.47 1.42 -20.60
N GLN A 279 -12.05 0.18 -20.25
CA GLN A 279 -12.22 -0.98 -21.10
C GLN A 279 -13.53 -1.74 -20.84
N LEU A 280 -14.13 -1.52 -19.69
CA LEU A 280 -15.41 -2.11 -19.26
C LEU A 280 -16.35 -1.00 -18.74
N PRO A 281 -16.75 -0.06 -19.60
CA PRO A 281 -17.65 1.02 -19.20
C PRO A 281 -18.99 0.47 -18.76
N GLY A 282 -19.59 1.06 -17.73
CA GLY A 282 -20.88 0.64 -17.20
C GLY A 282 -20.79 -0.15 -15.90
N TYR A 283 -19.62 -0.61 -15.51
CA TYR A 283 -19.36 -1.22 -14.20
C TYR A 283 -18.61 -0.28 -13.28
N GLU A 284 -18.96 -0.30 -12.00
CA GLU A 284 -18.21 0.39 -10.95
C GLU A 284 -16.97 -0.42 -10.54
N VAL A 285 -16.01 0.21 -9.86
CA VAL A 285 -14.78 -0.46 -9.39
C VAL A 285 -14.62 -0.23 -7.90
N MET A 286 -14.36 -1.28 -7.13
CA MET A 286 -14.12 -1.21 -5.69
C MET A 286 -12.95 -2.11 -5.29
N VAL A 287 -12.08 -1.61 -4.42
CA VAL A 287 -11.12 -2.46 -3.71
C VAL A 287 -11.86 -3.09 -2.53
N VAL A 288 -12.17 -4.38 -2.64
CA VAL A 288 -12.99 -5.08 -1.65
C VAL A 288 -12.19 -5.78 -0.57
N GLU A 289 -10.85 -5.70 -0.68
CA GLU A 289 -9.95 -6.28 0.34
C GLU A 289 -8.58 -5.65 0.24
N THR A 290 -8.06 -5.14 1.36
CA THR A 290 -6.70 -4.65 1.54
C THR A 290 -6.27 -4.77 2.99
N GLY A 291 -4.98 -4.63 3.26
CA GLY A 291 -4.38 -4.58 4.59
C GLY A 291 -2.96 -4.04 4.51
N TYR A 292 -2.50 -3.39 5.57
CA TYR A 292 -1.14 -2.85 5.67
C TYR A 292 -0.64 -2.94 7.12
N PRO A 293 0.61 -3.38 7.38
CA PRO A 293 1.09 -3.56 8.75
C PRO A 293 1.46 -2.22 9.42
N TRP A 294 1.24 -2.15 10.73
CA TRP A 294 1.69 -1.06 11.59
C TRP A 294 2.85 -1.49 12.52
N THR A 295 3.15 -2.78 12.57
CA THR A 295 4.26 -3.33 13.36
C THR A 295 4.79 -4.61 12.71
N ARG A 296 6.03 -4.96 13.02
CA ARG A 296 6.63 -6.26 12.69
C ARG A 296 6.59 -7.23 13.87
N THR A 297 6.16 -6.75 15.05
CA THR A 297 6.10 -7.56 16.27
C THR A 297 4.91 -8.50 16.20
N GLY A 298 5.10 -9.76 16.52
CA GLY A 298 4.03 -10.71 16.81
C GLY A 298 3.69 -10.67 18.29
N PHE A 299 2.41 -10.76 18.63
CA PHE A 299 1.90 -10.69 20.01
C PHE A 299 1.38 -12.04 20.49
N ASP A 300 1.27 -13.03 19.60
CA ASP A 300 0.91 -14.39 19.93
C ASP A 300 1.78 -15.41 19.16
N SER A 301 1.37 -16.69 19.12
CA SER A 301 2.15 -17.75 18.47
C SER A 301 1.75 -18.02 17.02
N LEU A 302 0.68 -17.40 16.54
CA LEU A 302 0.21 -17.58 15.17
C LEU A 302 1.02 -16.67 14.22
N PRO A 303 1.60 -17.20 13.12
CA PRO A 303 2.37 -16.36 12.20
C PRO A 303 1.52 -15.28 11.55
N ASN A 304 2.04 -14.07 11.55
CA ASN A 304 1.51 -12.95 10.79
C ASN A 304 1.67 -13.17 9.28
N ILE A 305 0.67 -12.80 8.47
CA ILE A 305 0.66 -13.11 7.02
C ILE A 305 0.86 -11.91 6.10
N ILE A 306 0.68 -10.66 6.56
CA ILE A 306 0.95 -9.45 5.77
C ILE A 306 2.27 -8.84 6.27
N THR A 307 3.41 -9.41 5.86
CA THR A 307 4.71 -9.10 6.46
C THR A 307 5.60 -8.18 5.64
N THR A 308 5.31 -7.98 4.35
CA THR A 308 6.10 -7.13 3.46
C THR A 308 5.43 -5.77 3.31
N PRO A 309 5.98 -4.70 3.90
CA PRO A 309 5.48 -3.35 3.72
C PRO A 309 5.99 -2.74 2.41
N ASP A 310 5.28 -1.73 1.90
CA ASP A 310 5.76 -0.87 0.84
C ASP A 310 6.95 -0.03 1.35
N PRO A 311 8.10 -0.03 0.66
CA PRO A 311 9.29 0.72 1.07
C PRO A 311 9.07 2.22 1.24
N ASP A 312 8.13 2.81 0.50
CA ASP A 312 7.83 4.25 0.57
C ASP A 312 7.15 4.66 1.89
N TYR A 313 6.68 3.67 2.67
CA TYR A 313 5.98 3.89 3.94
C TYR A 313 6.69 3.27 5.14
N LEU A 314 8.02 3.23 5.10
CA LEU A 314 8.83 2.82 6.25
C LEU A 314 9.08 4.02 7.20
N PRO A 315 9.35 3.76 8.49
CA PRO A 315 9.31 2.47 9.20
C PRO A 315 7.89 1.93 9.39
N VAL A 316 7.76 0.63 9.75
CA VAL A 316 6.45 0.00 10.01
C VAL A 316 5.95 0.43 11.40
N ILE A 317 5.15 1.49 11.43
CA ILE A 317 4.56 2.11 12.63
C ILE A 317 3.10 2.50 12.34
N PRO A 318 2.28 2.76 13.37
CA PRO A 318 0.87 3.12 13.18
C PRO A 318 0.65 4.32 12.25
N GLU A 319 1.43 5.37 12.37
CA GLU A 319 1.32 6.58 11.56
C GLU A 319 1.63 6.31 10.08
N LYS A 320 2.55 5.39 9.79
CA LYS A 320 2.86 5.00 8.40
C LYS A 320 1.78 4.09 7.80
N GLN A 321 1.11 3.29 8.63
CA GLN A 321 -0.11 2.59 8.21
C GLN A 321 -1.20 3.59 7.83
N LEU A 322 -1.41 4.63 8.64
CA LEU A 322 -2.36 5.70 8.34
C LEU A 322 -2.00 6.41 7.02
N GLU A 323 -0.74 6.83 6.89
CA GLU A 323 -0.23 7.52 5.68
C GLU A 323 -0.46 6.68 4.42
N TYR A 324 -0.10 5.38 4.46
CA TYR A 324 -0.34 4.44 3.36
C TYR A 324 -1.82 4.35 2.98
N LEU A 325 -2.71 4.19 3.97
CA LEU A 325 -4.14 4.01 3.73
C LEU A 325 -4.81 5.29 3.20
N VAL A 326 -4.34 6.46 3.64
CA VAL A 326 -4.84 7.73 3.11
C VAL A 326 -4.42 7.91 1.64
N ASP A 327 -3.14 7.72 1.32
CA ASP A 327 -2.65 7.80 -0.07
C ASP A 327 -3.36 6.79 -0.97
N TYR A 328 -3.54 5.56 -0.45
CA TYR A 328 -4.25 4.49 -1.12
C TYR A 328 -5.70 4.88 -1.47
N ALA A 329 -6.47 5.37 -0.50
CA ALA A 329 -7.85 5.77 -0.71
C ALA A 329 -7.96 6.99 -1.64
N ARG A 330 -7.07 7.97 -1.51
CA ARG A 330 -7.00 9.14 -2.41
C ARG A 330 -6.79 8.69 -3.86
N GLU A 331 -5.87 7.77 -4.11
CA GLU A 331 -5.63 7.26 -5.47
C GLU A 331 -6.82 6.46 -6.01
N VAL A 332 -7.46 5.63 -5.17
CA VAL A 332 -8.70 4.93 -5.56
C VAL A 332 -9.79 5.92 -5.97
N MET A 333 -10.00 6.98 -5.18
CA MET A 333 -10.97 8.05 -5.48
C MET A 333 -10.62 8.79 -6.78
N ARG A 334 -9.37 9.26 -6.93
CA ARG A 334 -8.89 9.95 -8.14
C ARG A 334 -9.05 9.12 -9.40
N SER A 335 -8.91 7.82 -9.27
CA SER A 335 -9.05 6.86 -10.37
C SER A 335 -10.51 6.49 -10.65
N GLY A 336 -11.45 6.96 -9.81
CA GLY A 336 -12.89 6.76 -9.92
C GLY A 336 -13.38 5.42 -9.36
N GLY A 337 -12.64 4.82 -8.43
CA GLY A 337 -13.14 3.74 -7.60
C GLY A 337 -14.15 4.25 -6.58
N ILE A 338 -15.08 3.39 -6.17
CA ILE A 338 -16.20 3.75 -5.30
C ILE A 338 -15.98 3.41 -3.83
N GLY A 339 -14.92 2.69 -3.49
CA GLY A 339 -14.65 2.32 -2.09
C GLY A 339 -13.42 1.45 -1.91
N VAL A 340 -13.03 1.33 -0.65
CA VAL A 340 -11.96 0.47 -0.14
C VAL A 340 -12.45 -0.22 1.12
N ILE A 341 -12.20 -1.54 1.24
CA ILE A 341 -12.52 -2.33 2.43
C ILE A 341 -11.23 -2.88 3.03
N PHE A 342 -10.99 -2.57 4.30
CA PHE A 342 -9.86 -3.13 5.04
C PHE A 342 -10.25 -4.50 5.61
N TRP A 343 -9.35 -5.48 5.45
CA TRP A 343 -9.60 -6.87 5.85
C TRP A 343 -9.23 -7.13 7.29
N GLU A 344 -10.22 -7.53 8.09
CA GLU A 344 -10.11 -7.98 9.49
C GLU A 344 -9.39 -7.00 10.42
N PRO A 345 -9.73 -5.70 10.42
CA PRO A 345 -9.05 -4.71 11.28
C PRO A 345 -9.32 -4.89 12.78
N ALA A 346 -10.22 -5.79 13.15
CA ALA A 346 -10.56 -6.17 14.52
C ALA A 346 -10.12 -7.58 14.90
N TRP A 347 -9.34 -8.28 14.06
CA TRP A 347 -8.83 -9.61 14.40
C TRP A 347 -7.57 -9.47 15.26
N VAL A 348 -7.79 -9.29 16.56
CA VAL A 348 -6.75 -9.13 17.58
C VAL A 348 -6.33 -10.48 18.19
N SER A 349 -5.21 -10.49 18.91
CA SER A 349 -4.74 -11.67 19.64
C SER A 349 -5.69 -12.06 20.77
N THR A 350 -6.17 -13.30 20.75
CA THR A 350 -7.07 -13.87 21.76
C THR A 350 -6.74 -15.33 22.05
N PRO A 351 -7.29 -15.94 23.09
CA PRO A 351 -7.18 -17.37 23.31
C PRO A 351 -7.88 -18.25 22.27
N CYS A 352 -8.63 -17.69 21.31
CA CYS A 352 -9.30 -18.45 20.27
C CYS A 352 -8.32 -19.21 19.37
N ARG A 353 -8.78 -20.34 18.87
CA ARG A 353 -7.99 -21.21 17.99
C ARG A 353 -8.50 -21.17 16.57
N THR A 354 -7.56 -21.21 15.66
CA THR A 354 -7.75 -21.43 14.22
C THR A 354 -7.19 -22.83 13.87
N PRO A 355 -7.39 -23.35 12.65
CA PRO A 355 -6.73 -24.58 12.19
C PRO A 355 -5.20 -24.54 12.24
N TRP A 356 -4.61 -23.35 12.23
CA TRP A 356 -3.15 -23.15 12.19
C TRP A 356 -2.54 -22.83 13.56
N GLY A 357 -3.34 -22.58 14.57
CA GLY A 357 -2.86 -22.27 15.92
C GLY A 357 -3.79 -21.35 16.70
N GLN A 358 -3.31 -20.89 17.87
CA GLN A 358 -4.02 -19.96 18.75
C GLN A 358 -3.56 -18.54 18.44
N GLY A 359 -4.51 -17.62 18.36
CA GLY A 359 -4.25 -16.19 18.19
C GLY A 359 -4.76 -15.64 16.85
N SER A 360 -4.11 -14.58 16.35
CA SER A 360 -4.46 -13.86 15.14
C SER A 360 -3.29 -13.81 14.15
N SER A 361 -3.56 -14.11 12.88
CA SER A 361 -2.61 -13.84 11.79
C SER A 361 -2.65 -12.39 11.31
N GLN A 362 -3.48 -11.51 11.92
CA GLN A 362 -3.75 -10.14 11.48
C GLN A 362 -3.52 -9.08 12.56
N GLU A 363 -3.08 -9.44 13.74
CA GLU A 363 -2.88 -8.50 14.87
C GLU A 363 -1.97 -7.32 14.51
N HIS A 364 -0.97 -7.55 13.66
CA HIS A 364 0.01 -6.57 13.19
C HIS A 364 -0.55 -5.59 12.14
N VAL A 365 -1.77 -5.81 11.64
CA VAL A 365 -2.49 -4.91 10.74
C VAL A 365 -3.79 -4.36 11.37
N ALA A 366 -4.22 -4.91 12.50
CA ALA A 366 -5.43 -4.48 13.21
C ALA A 366 -5.38 -3.00 13.59
N PHE A 367 -6.55 -2.37 13.74
CA PHE A 367 -6.66 -0.96 14.17
C PHE A 367 -6.70 -0.79 15.69
N PHE A 368 -6.51 -1.86 16.41
CA PHE A 368 -6.51 -1.91 17.85
C PHE A 368 -5.15 -2.37 18.39
N ASP A 369 -4.75 -1.80 19.50
CA ASP A 369 -3.63 -2.33 20.27
C ASP A 369 -3.92 -3.79 20.67
N PRO A 370 -3.04 -4.74 20.37
CA PRO A 370 -3.31 -6.17 20.57
C PRO A 370 -3.29 -6.63 22.02
N VAL A 371 -2.79 -5.80 22.96
CA VAL A 371 -2.71 -6.10 24.39
C VAL A 371 -3.91 -5.50 25.13
N GLU A 372 -4.15 -4.20 24.94
CA GLU A 372 -5.19 -3.44 25.65
C GLU A 372 -6.49 -3.36 24.87
N THR A 373 -6.50 -3.74 23.60
CA THR A 373 -7.63 -3.64 22.66
C THR A 373 -8.23 -2.23 22.56
N ASN A 374 -7.39 -1.21 22.79
CA ASN A 374 -7.73 0.17 22.51
C ASN A 374 -7.59 0.47 21.02
N PHE A 375 -8.51 1.25 20.48
CA PHE A 375 -8.36 1.82 19.14
C PHE A 375 -7.12 2.72 19.09
N MET A 376 -6.28 2.53 18.07
CA MET A 376 -5.03 3.28 17.92
C MET A 376 -5.30 4.64 17.28
N GLU A 377 -5.22 5.71 18.06
CA GLU A 377 -5.55 7.08 17.66
C GLU A 377 -4.58 7.66 16.60
N ASN A 378 -3.39 7.10 16.48
CA ASN A 378 -2.37 7.47 15.50
C ASN A 378 -2.27 6.49 14.32
N GLY A 379 -3.12 5.45 14.29
CA GLY A 379 -3.04 4.36 13.33
C GLY A 379 -4.01 4.46 12.16
N GLY A 380 -3.96 3.44 11.33
CA GLY A 380 -4.69 3.33 10.08
C GLY A 380 -6.20 3.43 10.19
N GLY A 381 -6.79 3.14 11.35
CA GLY A 381 -8.24 3.24 11.54
C GLY A 381 -8.82 4.65 11.38
N ARG A 382 -7.99 5.68 11.38
CA ARG A 382 -8.38 7.08 11.12
C ARG A 382 -8.48 7.44 9.63
N TRP A 383 -8.06 6.56 8.73
CA TRP A 383 -8.03 6.85 7.30
C TRP A 383 -9.36 7.33 6.68
N PRO A 384 -10.56 7.05 7.23
CA PRO A 384 -11.82 7.61 6.71
C PRO A 384 -12.07 9.08 7.06
N GLU A 385 -11.19 9.75 7.80
CA GLU A 385 -11.41 11.15 8.19
C GLU A 385 -11.56 12.07 6.96
N ALA A 386 -12.66 12.82 6.92
CA ALA A 386 -13.03 13.67 5.78
C ALA A 386 -11.94 14.67 5.38
N ALA A 387 -11.20 15.21 6.37
CA ALA A 387 -10.15 16.18 6.14
C ALA A 387 -9.06 15.71 5.17
N PHE A 388 -8.82 14.40 5.06
CA PHE A 388 -7.85 13.86 4.09
C PHE A 388 -8.32 13.92 2.63
N TYR A 389 -9.63 14.18 2.37
CA TYR A 389 -10.26 14.05 1.07
C TYR A 389 -10.99 15.32 0.60
N GLU A 390 -10.89 16.43 1.34
CA GLU A 390 -11.53 17.71 0.99
C GLU A 390 -11.08 18.23 -0.37
N ASP A 391 -9.80 18.04 -0.69
CA ASP A 391 -9.21 18.38 -1.98
C ASP A 391 -8.35 17.21 -2.47
N LEU A 392 -8.86 16.48 -3.44
CA LEU A 392 -8.11 15.35 -4.04
C LEU A 392 -6.94 15.81 -4.92
N ASP A 393 -6.95 17.03 -5.42
CA ASP A 393 -5.86 17.59 -6.22
C ASP A 393 -4.73 18.20 -5.37
N ALA A 394 -4.96 18.34 -4.06
CA ALA A 394 -3.95 18.83 -3.12
C ALA A 394 -2.72 17.93 -3.07
N HIS A 395 -1.54 18.56 -2.96
CA HIS A 395 -0.24 17.87 -2.87
C HIS A 395 0.05 17.41 -1.45
N LYS A 396 0.70 16.27 -1.33
CA LYS A 396 1.20 15.77 -0.05
C LYS A 396 2.44 16.56 0.35
N ILE A 397 2.34 17.24 1.46
CA ILE A 397 3.44 18.01 2.06
C ILE A 397 3.85 17.32 3.35
N THR A 398 5.11 16.90 3.42
CA THR A 398 5.69 16.26 4.59
C THR A 398 6.61 17.25 5.31
N PHE A 399 6.36 17.45 6.60
CA PHE A 399 7.20 18.27 7.48
C PHE A 399 8.03 17.34 8.35
N GLN A 400 9.35 17.51 8.34
CA GLN A 400 10.27 16.69 9.12
C GLN A 400 11.20 17.55 9.98
N VAL A 401 11.51 17.04 11.16
CA VAL A 401 12.51 17.64 12.05
C VAL A 401 13.46 16.58 12.58
N ASP A 402 14.76 16.86 12.46
CA ASP A 402 15.84 16.10 13.10
C ASP A 402 16.07 16.68 14.51
N MET A 403 15.76 15.87 15.50
CA MET A 403 15.88 16.15 16.93
C MET A 403 17.15 15.55 17.53
N THR A 404 18.12 15.13 16.72
CA THR A 404 19.37 14.52 17.20
C THR A 404 20.03 15.41 18.26
N GLY A 405 20.30 14.83 19.44
CA GLY A 405 20.88 15.53 20.57
C GLY A 405 19.86 16.28 21.46
N GLN A 406 18.57 16.21 21.16
CA GLN A 406 17.50 16.73 22.01
C GLN A 406 16.90 15.61 22.88
N ASP A 407 16.37 15.97 24.06
CA ASP A 407 15.55 15.06 24.85
C ASP A 407 14.11 15.09 24.33
N THR A 408 13.66 14.01 23.71
CA THR A 408 12.34 13.89 23.09
C THR A 408 11.35 13.08 23.94
N ALA A 409 11.63 12.82 25.21
CA ALA A 409 10.79 12.00 26.10
C ALA A 409 9.34 12.52 26.24
N ARG A 410 9.09 13.81 25.99
CA ARG A 410 7.77 14.45 26.03
C ARG A 410 7.04 14.43 24.68
N GLY A 411 7.63 13.76 23.65
CA GLY A 411 7.14 13.76 22.27
C GLY A 411 7.53 15.02 21.50
N VAL A 412 7.44 14.93 20.18
CA VAL A 412 7.68 16.05 19.24
C VAL A 412 6.39 16.40 18.54
N TYR A 413 6.14 17.68 18.37
CA TYR A 413 4.88 18.21 17.85
C TYR A 413 5.15 19.26 16.78
N ILE A 414 4.13 19.55 15.99
CA ILE A 414 4.12 20.62 15.01
C ILE A 414 2.85 21.47 15.20
N ARG A 415 2.97 22.77 14.96
CA ARG A 415 1.86 23.71 14.92
C ARG A 415 2.03 24.61 13.70
N GLY A 416 0.95 24.81 12.95
CA GLY A 416 1.01 25.66 11.76
C GLY A 416 -0.37 26.09 11.28
N THR A 417 -0.39 26.88 10.22
CA THR A 417 -1.64 27.30 9.58
C THR A 417 -2.43 26.11 9.05
N PHE A 418 -1.74 25.04 8.59
CA PHE A 418 -2.34 23.82 8.08
C PHE A 418 -2.93 22.92 9.18
N THR A 419 -2.57 23.10 10.45
CA THR A 419 -3.19 22.42 11.59
C THR A 419 -4.33 23.23 12.21
N GLY A 420 -4.76 24.33 11.58
CA GLY A 420 -5.72 25.26 12.17
C GLY A 420 -5.18 25.98 13.41
N GLY A 421 -3.87 25.93 13.66
CA GLY A 421 -3.21 26.46 14.84
C GLY A 421 -3.22 25.51 16.05
N GLU A 422 -3.66 24.27 15.87
CA GLU A 422 -3.59 23.22 16.89
C GLU A 422 -2.17 22.64 16.96
N ILE A 423 -1.77 22.19 18.16
CA ILE A 423 -0.52 21.46 18.39
C ILE A 423 -0.80 19.98 18.13
N VAL A 424 -0.19 19.40 17.11
CA VAL A 424 -0.40 18.01 16.72
C VAL A 424 0.88 17.19 16.85
N PRO A 425 0.80 15.92 17.31
CA PRO A 425 1.98 15.08 17.45
C PRO A 425 2.59 14.73 16.08
N MET A 426 3.91 14.56 16.05
CA MET A 426 4.65 14.05 14.91
C MET A 426 5.00 12.57 15.12
N ALA A 427 5.03 11.81 14.04
CA ALA A 427 5.45 10.41 14.02
C ALA A 427 6.96 10.29 14.27
N ASP A 428 7.37 9.43 15.19
CA ASP A 428 8.77 9.08 15.41
C ASP A 428 9.21 8.05 14.36
N LEU A 429 10.08 8.45 13.45
CA LEU A 429 10.63 7.57 12.41
C LEU A 429 11.90 6.82 12.89
N GLY A 430 12.33 7.05 14.14
CA GLY A 430 13.58 6.55 14.70
C GLY A 430 14.74 7.51 14.48
N GLU A 431 15.84 7.27 15.20
CA GLU A 431 17.12 8.02 15.11
C GLU A 431 17.00 9.53 15.30
N GLY A 432 15.95 9.98 16.01
CA GLY A 432 15.69 11.39 16.26
C GLY A 432 14.98 12.12 15.12
N LEU A 433 14.55 11.43 14.07
CA LEU A 433 13.78 12.02 12.98
C LEU A 433 12.28 11.91 13.25
N PHE A 434 11.58 13.03 13.20
CA PHE A 434 10.12 13.09 13.37
C PHE A 434 9.45 13.65 12.13
N SER A 435 8.23 13.18 11.81
CA SER A 435 7.52 13.49 10.57
C SER A 435 6.03 13.77 10.80
N PHE A 436 5.48 14.67 10.00
CA PHE A 436 4.05 14.95 9.91
C PHE A 436 3.70 15.22 8.43
N PHE A 437 2.55 14.74 7.95
CA PHE A 437 2.10 15.01 6.59
C PHE A 437 0.73 15.72 6.57
N ALA A 438 0.52 16.52 5.55
CA ALA A 438 -0.75 17.17 5.24
C ALA A 438 -0.95 17.26 3.73
N TYR A 439 -2.20 17.31 3.27
CA TYR A 439 -2.53 17.60 1.88
C TYR A 439 -2.90 19.06 1.76
N LEU A 440 -2.15 19.80 0.95
CA LEU A 440 -2.30 21.26 0.82
C LEU A 440 -2.41 21.63 -0.66
N PRO A 441 -3.28 22.60 -1.01
CA PRO A 441 -3.44 23.06 -2.40
C PRO A 441 -2.16 23.72 -2.93
N GLU A 442 -1.88 23.56 -4.24
CA GLU A 442 -0.76 24.22 -4.91
C GLU A 442 -0.79 25.74 -4.66
N GLY A 443 0.37 26.31 -4.39
CA GLY A 443 0.53 27.73 -4.12
C GLY A 443 0.06 28.21 -2.74
N ALA A 444 -0.55 27.35 -1.92
CA ALA A 444 -0.89 27.70 -0.55
C ALA A 444 0.36 28.09 0.24
N THR A 445 0.23 29.14 1.06
CA THR A 445 1.33 29.64 1.90
C THR A 445 0.89 29.72 3.34
N GLY A 446 1.85 29.57 4.25
CA GLY A 446 1.58 29.68 5.66
C GLY A 446 2.83 29.64 6.50
N THR A 447 2.63 29.54 7.80
CA THR A 447 3.70 29.46 8.79
C THR A 447 3.55 28.26 9.68
N TYR A 448 4.68 27.78 10.25
CA TYR A 448 4.71 26.67 11.20
C TYR A 448 5.95 26.72 12.09
N HIS A 449 5.94 25.97 13.17
CA HIS A 449 7.10 25.69 14.01
C HIS A 449 6.97 24.31 14.64
N PHE A 450 8.12 23.76 15.03
CA PHE A 450 8.20 22.51 15.77
C PHE A 450 8.17 22.76 17.29
N LEU A 451 7.72 21.77 18.06
CA LEU A 451 7.68 21.80 19.52
C LEU A 451 8.30 20.52 20.09
N ASN A 452 9.08 20.65 21.15
CA ASN A 452 9.65 19.52 21.91
C ASN A 452 8.83 19.29 23.19
N GLY A 453 7.58 18.94 23.03
CA GLY A 453 6.57 18.75 24.05
C GLY A 453 5.21 19.34 23.65
N PRO A 454 4.11 19.01 24.37
CA PRO A 454 2.74 19.33 23.98
C PRO A 454 2.33 20.79 24.28
N GLU A 455 3.16 21.58 24.98
CA GLU A 455 2.81 22.93 25.41
C GLU A 455 3.30 23.99 24.43
N ALA A 456 2.57 25.09 24.27
CA ALA A 456 2.96 26.18 23.38
C ALA A 456 4.33 26.82 23.73
N THR A 457 4.79 26.65 24.97
CA THR A 457 6.11 27.10 25.45
C THR A 457 7.26 26.18 25.01
N ASP A 458 6.97 24.97 24.54
CA ASP A 458 7.96 23.97 24.13
C ASP A 458 8.47 24.19 22.69
N ARG A 459 8.09 25.32 22.08
CA ARG A 459 8.42 25.66 20.68
C ARG A 459 9.91 25.90 20.45
N GLU A 460 10.38 25.56 19.26
CA GLU A 460 11.72 25.90 18.82
C GLU A 460 11.97 27.41 18.73
N ALA A 461 13.21 27.81 18.89
CA ALA A 461 13.65 29.18 18.58
C ALA A 461 14.07 29.22 17.10
N VAL A 462 13.12 29.54 16.20
CA VAL A 462 13.40 29.63 14.75
C VAL A 462 14.43 30.72 14.49
N PRO A 463 15.59 30.43 13.85
CA PRO A 463 16.57 31.45 13.54
C PRO A 463 16.02 32.52 12.60
N ALA A 464 16.45 33.78 12.77
CA ALA A 464 15.96 34.92 12.00
C ALA A 464 16.12 34.77 10.47
N ALA A 465 17.08 33.96 10.02
CA ALA A 465 17.35 33.68 8.62
C ALA A 465 16.23 32.87 7.93
N CYS A 466 15.47 32.09 8.68
CA CYS A 466 14.35 31.27 8.17
C CYS A 466 13.00 31.62 8.83
N ALA A 467 12.98 32.59 9.72
CA ALA A 467 11.74 33.06 10.33
C ALA A 467 10.97 33.99 9.35
N ALA A 468 9.69 33.71 9.15
CA ALA A 468 8.82 34.48 8.26
C ALA A 468 8.47 35.87 8.81
N ASP A 469 8.21 35.91 10.12
CA ASP A 469 7.74 37.08 10.89
C ASP A 469 8.57 37.29 12.16
N GLY A 470 9.76 36.73 12.20
CA GLY A 470 10.68 36.71 13.35
C GLY A 470 10.44 35.57 14.34
N THR A 471 9.44 34.70 14.11
CA THR A 471 9.09 33.62 15.05
C THR A 471 8.80 32.26 14.42
N ASP A 472 8.23 32.21 13.22
CA ASP A 472 7.79 30.96 12.59
C ASP A 472 8.48 30.69 11.24
N ARG A 473 8.62 29.42 10.88
CA ARG A 473 9.05 29.01 9.52
C ARG A 473 7.95 29.31 8.52
N ARG A 474 8.32 29.59 7.28
CA ARG A 474 7.37 29.76 6.17
C ARG A 474 7.37 28.53 5.27
N TYR A 475 6.22 28.21 4.69
CA TYR A 475 6.13 27.27 3.57
C TYR A 475 5.33 27.88 2.41
N THR A 476 5.61 27.37 1.21
CA THR A 476 4.79 27.57 0.01
C THR A 476 4.68 26.22 -0.67
N VAL A 477 3.45 25.78 -0.95
CA VAL A 477 3.18 24.47 -1.56
C VAL A 477 3.59 24.51 -3.03
N PRO A 478 4.52 23.64 -3.47
CA PRO A 478 4.91 23.54 -4.89
C PRO A 478 3.83 22.82 -5.72
N ALA A 479 4.06 22.72 -7.04
CA ALA A 479 3.17 22.02 -7.98
C ALA A 479 3.31 20.48 -7.94
N SER A 480 3.87 19.92 -6.86
CA SER A 480 4.03 18.49 -6.63
C SER A 480 4.21 18.23 -5.14
N ASP A 481 4.11 16.98 -4.75
CA ASP A 481 4.44 16.53 -3.40
C ASP A 481 5.85 16.98 -3.00
N ALA A 482 6.02 17.35 -1.73
CA ALA A 482 7.29 17.90 -1.24
C ALA A 482 7.54 17.60 0.24
N VAL A 483 8.82 17.64 0.61
CA VAL A 483 9.29 17.46 1.99
C VAL A 483 9.98 18.76 2.46
N PHE A 484 9.53 19.29 3.58
CA PHE A 484 10.16 20.39 4.31
C PHE A 484 10.87 19.82 5.54
N ALA A 485 12.14 19.51 5.41
CA ALA A 485 12.94 18.84 6.42
C ALA A 485 14.05 19.76 6.96
N PHE A 486 14.13 19.89 8.30
CA PHE A 486 15.11 20.78 8.97
C PHE A 486 15.61 20.15 10.25
N ARG A 487 16.76 20.61 10.74
CA ARG A 487 17.21 20.35 12.11
C ARG A 487 16.47 21.26 13.08
N TRP A 488 16.31 20.78 14.31
CA TRP A 488 15.73 21.56 15.39
C TRP A 488 16.42 22.91 15.57
N ALA A 489 15.65 23.98 15.55
CA ALA A 489 16.13 25.35 15.68
C ALA A 489 17.26 25.75 14.69
N ASP A 490 17.28 25.15 13.49
CA ASP A 490 18.25 25.43 12.42
C ASP A 490 17.51 25.77 11.11
N CYS A 491 18.13 26.60 10.27
CA CYS A 491 17.64 26.94 8.92
C CYS A 491 18.18 26.01 7.83
N THR A 492 19.18 25.21 8.12
CA THR A 492 19.79 24.31 7.14
C THR A 492 18.79 23.19 6.81
N PRO A 493 18.30 23.11 5.55
CA PRO A 493 17.46 21.97 5.18
C PRO A 493 18.24 20.68 5.38
N LEU A 494 17.58 19.64 5.83
CA LEU A 494 18.08 18.27 5.74
C LEU A 494 18.25 17.97 4.25
N VAL A 495 19.46 17.62 3.85
CA VAL A 495 19.86 17.63 2.44
C VAL A 495 19.07 16.58 1.65
N ASP A 496 18.29 17.03 0.70
CA ASP A 496 17.48 16.21 -0.22
C ASP A 496 18.32 15.69 -1.42
N THR A 497 19.66 15.58 -1.24
CA THR A 497 20.55 15.06 -2.27
C THR A 497 21.06 13.69 -1.87
N PRO A 498 20.90 12.66 -2.74
CA PRO A 498 21.51 11.36 -2.46
C PRO A 498 23.01 11.52 -2.25
N VAL A 499 23.50 10.94 -1.16
CA VAL A 499 24.95 10.88 -0.87
C VAL A 499 25.53 9.59 -1.42
N GLU A 500 26.80 9.62 -1.74
CA GLU A 500 27.53 8.42 -2.17
C GLU A 500 27.73 7.47 -0.99
N VAL A 501 27.23 6.25 -1.14
CA VAL A 501 27.36 5.19 -0.12
C VAL A 501 28.07 4.00 -0.74
N THR A 502 29.13 3.56 -0.09
CA THR A 502 29.91 2.38 -0.50
C THR A 502 29.74 1.26 0.51
N PHE A 503 29.30 0.12 0.04
CA PHE A 503 29.30 -1.14 0.80
C PHE A 503 30.56 -1.90 0.42
N ALA A 504 31.41 -2.22 1.41
CA ALA A 504 32.66 -2.91 1.23
C ALA A 504 32.72 -4.18 2.08
N VAL A 505 33.19 -5.28 1.48
CA VAL A 505 33.38 -6.54 2.18
C VAL A 505 34.78 -7.08 1.99
N ASP A 506 35.40 -7.47 3.11
CA ASP A 506 36.68 -8.19 3.14
C ASP A 506 36.39 -9.70 3.08
N MET A 507 36.80 -10.31 1.98
CA MET A 507 36.59 -11.72 1.66
C MET A 507 37.81 -12.57 1.96
N THR A 508 38.76 -12.08 2.77
CA THR A 508 39.99 -12.82 3.13
C THR A 508 39.63 -14.21 3.67
N GLY A 509 40.21 -15.23 3.04
CA GLY A 509 39.94 -16.64 3.41
C GLY A 509 38.67 -17.25 2.87
N GLN A 510 37.89 -16.52 2.08
CA GLN A 510 36.65 -17.01 1.46
C GLN A 510 36.86 -17.42 0.00
N ASP A 511 36.06 -18.39 -0.48
CA ASP A 511 36.07 -18.76 -1.90
C ASP A 511 35.26 -17.74 -2.71
N THR A 512 35.97 -16.97 -3.53
CA THR A 512 35.38 -15.94 -4.42
C THR A 512 35.36 -16.37 -5.88
N SER A 513 35.58 -17.65 -6.19
CA SER A 513 35.68 -18.16 -7.57
C SER A 513 34.37 -17.93 -8.38
N ARG A 514 33.23 -17.85 -7.72
CA ARG A 514 31.91 -17.58 -8.31
C ARG A 514 31.57 -16.10 -8.40
N GLY A 515 32.42 -15.22 -7.85
CA GLY A 515 32.19 -13.80 -7.70
C GLY A 515 31.67 -13.46 -6.30
N VAL A 516 31.59 -12.15 -6.00
CA VAL A 516 31.02 -11.61 -4.76
C VAL A 516 29.89 -10.67 -5.13
N TYR A 517 28.80 -10.77 -4.40
CA TYR A 517 27.56 -10.07 -4.70
C TYR A 517 26.98 -9.46 -3.43
N ILE A 518 26.16 -8.44 -3.60
CA ILE A 518 25.36 -7.81 -2.55
C ILE A 518 23.89 -7.87 -2.97
N THR A 519 22.99 -8.03 -2.01
CA THR A 519 21.54 -7.93 -2.19
C THR A 519 20.90 -7.31 -0.95
N GLY A 520 19.69 -6.81 -1.07
CA GLY A 520 18.92 -6.16 -0.02
C GLY A 520 18.21 -4.91 -0.51
N HIS A 521 17.69 -4.09 0.39
CA HIS A 521 17.05 -2.82 0.04
C HIS A 521 17.94 -1.90 -0.80
N VAL A 522 19.25 -1.98 -0.60
CA VAL A 522 20.25 -1.20 -1.35
C VAL A 522 20.32 -1.56 -2.84
N THR A 523 19.83 -2.73 -3.23
CA THR A 523 19.84 -3.22 -4.61
C THR A 523 18.42 -3.57 -5.09
N ASP A 524 17.40 -3.16 -4.34
CA ASP A 524 16.01 -3.54 -4.61
C ASP A 524 15.82 -5.07 -4.67
N TRP A 525 16.55 -5.77 -3.77
CA TRP A 525 16.63 -7.23 -3.67
C TRP A 525 17.21 -7.94 -4.92
N GLU A 526 17.77 -7.21 -5.87
CA GLU A 526 18.54 -7.82 -6.96
C GLU A 526 19.90 -8.29 -6.44
N ILE A 527 20.38 -9.44 -6.96
CA ILE A 527 21.73 -9.92 -6.66
C ILE A 527 22.73 -9.19 -7.58
N VAL A 528 23.40 -8.17 -7.03
CA VAL A 528 24.29 -7.31 -7.79
C VAL A 528 25.75 -7.69 -7.55
N ARG A 529 26.51 -7.85 -8.65
CA ARG A 529 27.92 -8.17 -8.57
C ARG A 529 28.73 -6.99 -8.02
N MET A 530 29.58 -7.27 -7.04
CA MET A 530 30.50 -6.30 -6.46
C MET A 530 31.80 -6.19 -7.27
N THR A 531 32.41 -5.02 -7.23
CA THR A 531 33.66 -4.71 -7.94
C THR A 531 34.86 -5.07 -7.08
N PRO A 532 35.79 -5.91 -7.54
CA PRO A 532 37.01 -6.20 -6.81
C PRO A 532 37.96 -4.98 -6.76
N GLN A 533 38.50 -4.71 -5.58
CA GLN A 533 39.42 -3.57 -5.31
C GLN A 533 40.85 -4.03 -5.07
N GLY A 534 41.16 -5.32 -5.10
CA GLY A 534 42.41 -5.95 -4.71
C GLY A 534 42.36 -6.47 -3.26
N GLU A 535 43.37 -7.23 -2.85
CA GLU A 535 43.56 -7.75 -1.48
C GLU A 535 42.30 -8.41 -0.88
N ALA A 536 41.52 -9.15 -1.69
CA ALA A 536 40.26 -9.80 -1.32
C ALA A 536 39.12 -8.85 -0.91
N ILE A 537 39.20 -7.56 -1.21
CA ILE A 537 38.17 -6.57 -0.92
C ILE A 537 37.28 -6.36 -2.15
N TYR A 538 35.97 -6.32 -1.92
CA TYR A 538 34.95 -6.07 -2.94
C TYR A 538 34.03 -4.91 -2.51
N THR A 539 33.66 -4.04 -3.46
CA THR A 539 32.81 -2.88 -3.19
C THR A 539 31.59 -2.81 -4.11
N TYR A 540 30.52 -2.25 -3.57
CA TYR A 540 29.38 -1.76 -4.31
C TYR A 540 29.10 -0.33 -3.89
N THR A 541 29.11 0.60 -4.83
CA THR A 541 28.86 2.03 -4.55
C THR A 541 27.59 2.46 -5.24
N THR A 542 26.72 3.12 -4.50
CA THR A 542 25.45 3.66 -4.97
C THR A 542 25.20 5.04 -4.35
N TYR A 543 24.08 5.68 -4.72
CA TYR A 543 23.66 6.95 -4.15
C TYR A 543 22.33 6.75 -3.45
N LEU A 544 22.29 7.03 -2.16
CA LEU A 544 21.13 6.86 -1.30
C LEU A 544 20.75 8.18 -0.64
N MET A 545 19.46 8.34 -0.33
CA MET A 545 18.99 9.53 0.38
C MET A 545 19.47 9.49 1.84
N PRO A 546 19.98 10.62 2.39
CA PRO A 546 20.23 10.74 3.82
C PRO A 546 19.00 10.34 4.64
N GLY A 547 19.24 9.63 5.75
CA GLY A 547 18.16 9.11 6.61
C GLY A 547 17.49 7.82 6.09
N SER A 548 17.72 7.41 4.83
CA SER A 548 17.19 6.12 4.38
C SER A 548 17.86 4.96 5.08
N ALA A 549 17.10 3.96 5.47
CA ALA A 549 17.59 2.78 6.18
C ALA A 549 17.13 1.50 5.46
N GLY A 550 17.90 0.43 5.63
CA GLY A 550 17.54 -0.83 4.99
C GLY A 550 18.40 -2.00 5.44
N ALA A 551 18.03 -3.18 4.96
CA ALA A 551 18.78 -4.41 5.15
C ALA A 551 19.61 -4.77 3.93
N TYR A 552 20.75 -5.45 4.14
CA TYR A 552 21.56 -6.03 3.09
C TYR A 552 22.36 -7.22 3.61
N TYR A 553 22.85 -8.06 2.71
CA TYR A 553 23.83 -9.10 2.99
C TYR A 553 24.65 -9.44 1.73
N TYR A 554 25.75 -10.16 1.95
CA TYR A 554 26.65 -10.55 0.87
C TYR A 554 26.46 -12.02 0.47
N LEU A 555 26.75 -12.30 -0.80
CA LEU A 555 26.64 -13.62 -1.42
C LEU A 555 27.88 -13.97 -2.24
N THR A 556 28.15 -15.27 -2.41
CA THR A 556 29.11 -15.79 -3.39
C THR A 556 28.42 -16.53 -4.56
N THR A 557 27.17 -16.15 -4.88
CA THR A 557 26.38 -16.68 -6.02
C THR A 557 25.63 -15.55 -6.70
N SER A 558 25.36 -15.72 -7.99
CA SER A 558 24.60 -14.76 -8.82
C SER A 558 23.12 -15.17 -9.00
N THR A 559 22.66 -16.23 -8.35
CA THR A 559 21.30 -16.75 -8.50
C THR A 559 20.64 -17.00 -7.14
N TRP A 560 19.32 -16.96 -7.13
CA TRP A 560 18.52 -17.31 -5.96
C TRP A 560 18.43 -18.81 -5.69
N ASP A 561 18.84 -19.64 -6.66
CA ASP A 561 18.83 -21.10 -6.49
C ASP A 561 19.82 -21.53 -5.39
N ASN A 562 19.31 -22.11 -4.32
CA ASN A 562 20.10 -22.57 -3.17
C ASN A 562 21.02 -21.47 -2.57
N TYR A 563 20.63 -20.18 -2.67
CA TYR A 563 21.45 -19.03 -2.25
C TYR A 563 21.85 -19.10 -0.78
N GLN A 564 21.05 -19.73 0.09
CA GLN A 564 21.35 -19.88 1.52
C GLN A 564 22.69 -20.58 1.78
N ALA A 565 23.12 -21.46 0.88
CA ALA A 565 24.44 -22.12 0.98
C ALA A 565 25.61 -21.19 0.62
N PHE A 566 25.35 -20.06 0.00
CA PHE A 566 26.33 -19.08 -0.51
C PHE A 566 26.20 -17.70 0.13
N ARG A 567 25.30 -17.59 1.09
CA ARG A 567 25.06 -16.37 1.85
C ARG A 567 26.01 -16.29 3.05
N GLU A 568 26.45 -15.08 3.41
CA GLU A 568 27.13 -14.88 4.68
C GLU A 568 26.23 -15.21 5.88
N SER A 569 26.82 -15.72 6.94
CA SER A 569 26.16 -15.87 8.24
C SER A 569 26.40 -14.62 9.08
N VAL A 570 25.45 -13.70 9.11
CA VAL A 570 25.56 -12.45 9.89
C VAL A 570 25.37 -12.76 11.38
N PRO A 571 26.34 -12.43 12.27
CA PRO A 571 26.17 -12.65 13.70
C PRO A 571 25.02 -11.81 14.28
N ALA A 572 24.31 -12.34 15.26
CA ALA A 572 23.17 -11.69 15.90
C ALA A 572 23.48 -10.28 16.45
N ALA A 573 24.73 -10.03 16.84
CA ALA A 573 25.16 -8.70 17.34
C ALA A 573 25.14 -7.59 16.28
N CYS A 574 25.15 -7.94 14.98
CA CYS A 574 25.09 -6.98 13.87
C CYS A 574 23.98 -7.32 12.85
N ALA A 575 23.15 -8.32 13.15
CA ALA A 575 21.95 -8.64 12.41
C ALA A 575 20.80 -7.76 12.94
N THR A 576 20.70 -6.53 12.43
CA THR A 576 19.71 -5.54 12.91
C THR A 576 18.39 -5.61 12.18
N TRP A 577 18.33 -6.35 11.06
CA TRP A 577 17.13 -6.55 10.27
C TRP A 577 16.83 -8.05 10.09
N TYR A 578 15.57 -8.45 10.24
CA TYR A 578 15.09 -9.84 10.10
C TYR A 578 15.87 -10.88 10.95
N GLY A 579 16.64 -10.44 11.97
CA GLY A 579 17.45 -11.35 12.79
C GLY A 579 18.60 -12.05 12.04
N SER A 580 18.80 -11.75 10.76
CA SER A 580 19.80 -12.42 9.90
C SER A 580 20.52 -11.47 8.92
N ASP A 581 20.08 -10.23 8.77
CA ASP A 581 20.56 -9.28 7.78
C ASP A 581 21.28 -8.10 8.44
N ARG A 582 22.28 -7.53 7.75
CA ARG A 582 22.93 -6.29 8.19
C ARG A 582 21.97 -5.13 7.97
N GLY A 583 21.92 -4.17 8.90
CA GLY A 583 21.26 -2.89 8.70
C GLY A 583 22.22 -1.81 8.23
N TYR A 584 21.68 -0.81 7.53
CA TYR A 584 22.36 0.45 7.29
C TYR A 584 21.40 1.61 7.52
N VAL A 585 21.98 2.76 7.88
CA VAL A 585 21.31 4.07 7.86
C VAL A 585 22.24 5.02 7.16
N VAL A 586 21.72 5.75 6.19
CA VAL A 586 22.50 6.65 5.34
C VAL A 586 22.70 7.99 6.06
N PRO A 587 23.95 8.39 6.37
CA PRO A 587 24.22 9.70 6.97
C PRO A 587 24.08 10.83 5.94
N ASP A 588 24.12 12.09 6.41
CA ASP A 588 24.02 13.29 5.56
C ASP A 588 25.26 13.50 4.64
N THR A 589 26.30 12.73 4.84
CA THR A 589 27.55 12.81 4.09
C THR A 589 27.90 11.47 3.47
N PRO A 590 28.75 11.42 2.42
CA PRO A 590 29.22 10.16 1.85
C PRO A 590 29.71 9.19 2.93
N ALA A 591 29.28 7.93 2.83
CA ALA A 591 29.52 6.91 3.84
C ALA A 591 30.07 5.61 3.27
N VAL A 592 30.77 4.86 4.12
CA VAL A 592 31.24 3.52 3.79
C VAL A 592 30.85 2.53 4.89
N PHE A 593 30.11 1.49 4.52
CA PHE A 593 29.81 0.34 5.36
C PHE A 593 30.78 -0.79 5.02
N ALA A 594 31.94 -0.81 5.71
CA ALA A 594 33.01 -1.76 5.46
C ALA A 594 33.11 -2.82 6.56
N VAL A 595 32.89 -4.08 6.22
CA VAL A 595 32.82 -5.20 7.18
C VAL A 595 33.54 -6.43 6.63
N ARG A 596 34.03 -7.30 7.52
CA ARG A 596 34.54 -8.62 7.16
C ARG A 596 33.37 -9.62 6.97
N TRP A 597 33.51 -10.47 5.97
CA TRP A 597 32.53 -11.52 5.67
C TRP A 597 32.14 -12.32 6.92
N GLY A 598 30.85 -12.42 7.19
CA GLY A 598 30.31 -13.22 8.29
C GLY A 598 30.69 -12.75 9.70
N THR A 599 31.15 -11.52 9.86
CA THR A 599 31.53 -10.96 11.18
C THR A 599 30.86 -9.59 11.41
N CYS A 600 30.94 -9.07 12.65
CA CYS A 600 30.60 -7.67 12.95
C CYS A 600 31.80 -6.74 12.90
N GLU A 601 32.97 -7.23 12.52
CA GLU A 601 34.20 -6.41 12.51
C GLU A 601 34.18 -5.45 11.32
N ALA A 602 34.15 -4.16 11.61
CA ALA A 602 34.39 -3.12 10.62
C ALA A 602 35.91 -3.03 10.32
N PHE A 603 36.27 -2.68 9.07
CA PHE A 603 37.64 -2.35 8.71
C PHE A 603 37.71 -0.94 8.11
N ALA A 604 38.88 -0.30 8.24
CA ALA A 604 39.09 1.03 7.69
C ALA A 604 39.16 0.96 6.16
N TRP A 605 38.17 1.56 5.50
CA TRP A 605 38.16 1.79 4.07
C TRP A 605 38.11 3.30 3.82
N PRO A 606 38.88 3.87 2.89
CA PRO A 606 38.90 5.32 2.67
C PRO A 606 37.50 5.84 2.32
N THR A 607 36.93 6.66 3.19
CA THR A 607 35.75 7.47 2.86
C THR A 607 36.23 8.55 1.92
N ALA A 608 35.89 8.46 0.64
CA ALA A 608 36.21 9.40 -0.42
C ALA A 608 37.71 9.87 -0.47
N ARG A 609 38.26 9.87 -1.65
CA ARG A 609 39.41 10.77 -1.90
C ARG A 609 39.01 12.17 -1.48
N GLU A 610 39.80 12.83 -0.63
CA GLU A 610 39.81 14.28 -0.55
C GLU A 610 40.20 14.83 -1.94
N ASP A 611 39.21 14.89 -2.83
CA ASP A 611 39.34 15.75 -3.98
C ASP A 611 39.11 17.16 -3.46
N ALA A 612 40.19 17.95 -3.51
CA ALA A 612 40.18 19.40 -3.36
C ALA A 612 38.99 20.02 -4.09
N PRO A 613 38.52 21.22 -3.70
CA PRO A 613 37.35 21.87 -4.30
C PRO A 613 37.49 21.85 -5.82
N SER A 614 36.77 20.96 -6.48
CA SER A 614 36.88 20.77 -7.91
C SER A 614 36.23 21.97 -8.58
N THR A 615 37.05 22.87 -9.08
CA THR A 615 36.69 23.75 -10.18
C THR A 615 36.15 22.86 -11.30
N GLY A 616 34.88 22.74 -11.36
CA GLY A 616 34.02 22.36 -12.46
C GLY A 616 34.54 21.39 -13.51
N THR A 617 34.38 20.09 -13.33
CA THR A 617 34.43 19.13 -14.43
C THR A 617 33.02 18.72 -14.86
N LEU A 618 32.83 18.54 -16.18
CA LEU A 618 31.61 17.97 -16.73
C LEU A 618 31.42 16.55 -16.20
N ARG A 619 30.30 16.27 -15.53
CA ARG A 619 29.99 14.93 -15.00
C ARG A 619 28.58 14.49 -15.40
N LEU A 620 28.47 13.21 -15.77
CA LEU A 620 27.24 12.47 -15.82
C LEU A 620 27.31 11.42 -14.72
N HIS A 621 26.50 11.57 -13.66
CA HIS A 621 26.49 10.66 -12.53
C HIS A 621 25.84 9.32 -12.90
N PRO A 622 26.05 8.23 -12.15
CA PRO A 622 25.25 7.04 -12.28
C PRO A 622 23.76 7.36 -12.19
N ASN A 623 22.97 6.71 -13.02
CA ASN A 623 21.51 6.82 -12.91
C ASN A 623 21.01 5.97 -11.75
N TYR A 624 19.90 6.38 -11.18
CA TYR A 624 19.25 5.63 -10.12
C TYR A 624 17.73 5.54 -10.37
N PRO A 625 17.15 4.33 -10.19
CA PRO A 625 17.80 3.01 -10.03
C PRO A 625 18.60 2.59 -11.26
N ASN A 626 19.61 1.72 -11.10
CA ASN A 626 20.33 1.05 -12.20
C ASN A 626 20.90 -0.30 -11.70
N PRO A 627 20.40 -1.46 -12.12
CA PRO A 627 19.38 -1.63 -13.16
C PRO A 627 18.02 -1.02 -12.80
N PHE A 628 17.21 -0.69 -13.82
CA PHE A 628 15.86 -0.17 -13.66
C PHE A 628 14.88 -0.93 -14.57
N ARG A 629 13.60 -0.97 -14.19
CA ARG A 629 12.58 -1.69 -14.96
C ARG A 629 11.82 -0.79 -15.94
N ARG A 630 11.33 0.36 -15.47
CA ARG A 630 10.51 1.30 -16.25
C ARG A 630 11.17 2.65 -16.42
N ALA A 631 11.62 3.25 -15.33
CA ALA A 631 12.20 4.58 -15.34
C ALA A 631 13.44 4.66 -14.45
N THR A 632 14.29 5.63 -14.74
CA THR A 632 15.47 5.95 -13.92
C THR A 632 15.74 7.45 -13.97
N THR A 633 16.38 7.98 -12.93
CA THR A 633 16.80 9.38 -12.88
C THR A 633 18.26 9.52 -13.29
N LEU A 634 18.54 10.43 -14.21
CA LEU A 634 19.87 10.82 -14.64
C LEU A 634 20.24 12.16 -13.98
N THR A 635 21.36 12.17 -13.23
CA THR A 635 21.92 13.38 -12.62
C THR A 635 23.19 13.78 -13.36
N TYR A 636 23.39 15.08 -13.63
CA TYR A 636 24.61 15.57 -14.28
C TYR A 636 25.01 16.95 -13.76
N THR A 637 26.33 17.23 -13.76
CA THR A 637 26.91 18.49 -13.30
C THR A 637 27.59 19.20 -14.46
N LEU A 638 27.26 20.48 -14.63
CA LEU A 638 27.79 21.39 -15.64
C LEU A 638 28.80 22.33 -15.02
N PRO A 639 30.05 22.36 -15.50
CA PRO A 639 31.08 23.27 -15.00
C PRO A 639 30.85 24.73 -15.37
N GLN A 640 30.16 25.00 -16.45
CA GLN A 640 29.87 26.34 -16.95
C GLN A 640 28.55 26.39 -17.71
N ALA A 641 27.98 27.58 -17.81
CA ALA A 641 26.76 27.82 -18.59
C ALA A 641 26.99 27.55 -20.09
N GLY A 642 26.08 26.81 -20.72
CA GLY A 642 26.21 26.49 -22.15
C GLY A 642 25.08 25.65 -22.71
N PRO A 643 25.10 25.34 -24.01
CA PRO A 643 24.18 24.39 -24.61
C PRO A 643 24.49 22.98 -24.06
N VAL A 644 23.43 22.26 -23.67
CA VAL A 644 23.49 20.92 -23.07
C VAL A 644 22.59 20.00 -23.88
N ARG A 645 23.13 18.84 -24.21
CA ARG A 645 22.37 17.76 -24.84
C ARG A 645 22.58 16.48 -24.07
N LEU A 646 21.50 15.96 -23.49
CA LEU A 646 21.47 14.64 -22.84
C LEU A 646 20.54 13.74 -23.62
N ALA A 647 21.09 12.64 -24.15
CA ALA A 647 20.34 11.69 -24.96
C ALA A 647 20.69 10.25 -24.58
N VAL A 648 19.77 9.32 -24.77
CA VAL A 648 19.97 7.89 -24.53
C VAL A 648 19.98 7.15 -25.87
N TYR A 649 20.90 6.17 -25.97
CA TYR A 649 21.16 5.38 -27.17
C TYR A 649 21.09 3.89 -26.85
N ASP A 650 20.67 3.07 -27.79
CA ASP A 650 20.79 1.61 -27.73
C ASP A 650 22.24 1.15 -28.05
N VAL A 651 22.49 -0.15 -27.91
CA VAL A 651 23.80 -0.74 -28.19
C VAL A 651 24.25 -0.63 -29.63
N LEU A 652 23.33 -0.35 -30.57
CA LEU A 652 23.62 -0.10 -31.99
C LEU A 652 23.90 1.38 -32.26
N GLY A 653 23.90 2.25 -31.24
CA GLY A 653 24.13 3.67 -31.38
C GLY A 653 22.92 4.47 -31.88
N ARG A 654 21.74 3.88 -31.98
CA ARG A 654 20.51 4.59 -32.36
C ARG A 654 19.96 5.34 -31.14
N ARG A 655 19.61 6.61 -31.31
CA ARG A 655 19.03 7.42 -30.25
C ARG A 655 17.60 6.96 -29.95
N VAL A 656 17.37 6.49 -28.71
CA VAL A 656 16.06 6.03 -28.22
C VAL A 656 15.32 7.10 -27.43
N ALA A 657 16.04 8.07 -26.84
CA ALA A 657 15.43 9.23 -26.16
C ALA A 657 16.33 10.47 -26.25
N LEU A 658 15.69 11.65 -26.27
CA LEU A 658 16.33 12.96 -26.10
C LEU A 658 15.72 13.58 -24.84
N LEU A 659 16.51 13.70 -23.77
CA LEU A 659 16.04 14.09 -22.46
C LEU A 659 16.23 15.60 -22.21
N VAL A 660 17.34 16.16 -22.71
CA VAL A 660 17.65 17.58 -22.60
C VAL A 660 18.28 18.04 -23.91
N ASP A 661 17.82 19.19 -24.44
CA ASP A 661 18.44 19.88 -25.60
C ASP A 661 18.15 21.37 -25.44
N THR A 662 18.85 22.02 -24.49
CA THR A 662 18.64 23.44 -24.16
C THR A 662 19.89 24.05 -23.58
N ARG A 663 19.89 25.38 -23.41
CA ARG A 663 20.97 26.11 -22.73
C ARG A 663 20.69 26.12 -21.21
N GLN A 664 21.69 25.71 -20.42
CA GLN A 664 21.58 25.67 -18.95
C GLN A 664 22.74 26.42 -18.30
N ALA A 665 22.52 26.95 -17.08
CA ALA A 665 23.57 27.55 -16.26
C ALA A 665 24.57 26.52 -15.73
N ALA A 666 25.67 26.92 -15.13
CA ALA A 666 26.51 26.03 -14.34
C ALA A 666 25.72 25.53 -13.13
N GLY A 667 25.84 24.22 -12.81
CA GLY A 667 25.07 23.62 -11.72
C GLY A 667 24.83 22.13 -11.92
N THR A 668 24.14 21.51 -10.96
CA THR A 668 23.74 20.09 -11.03
C THR A 668 22.25 20.00 -11.37
N TYR A 669 21.92 19.12 -12.30
CA TYR A 669 20.59 18.93 -12.87
C TYR A 669 20.16 17.48 -12.81
N ARG A 670 18.85 17.25 -12.75
CA ARG A 670 18.24 15.91 -12.79
C ARG A 670 17.19 15.84 -13.89
N THR A 671 17.06 14.69 -14.50
CA THR A 671 16.01 14.42 -15.49
C THR A 671 15.61 12.94 -15.44
N ALA A 672 14.33 12.66 -15.49
CA ALA A 672 13.81 11.30 -15.57
C ALA A 672 13.98 10.74 -16.99
N PHE A 673 14.29 9.45 -17.10
CA PHE A 673 14.25 8.69 -18.33
C PHE A 673 13.23 7.56 -18.19
N ASP A 674 12.12 7.70 -18.89
CA ASP A 674 11.11 6.65 -19.02
C ASP A 674 11.50 5.72 -20.18
N ALA A 675 11.69 4.45 -19.86
CA ALA A 675 12.02 3.41 -20.82
C ALA A 675 10.92 2.35 -20.96
N THR A 676 9.70 2.63 -20.51
CA THR A 676 8.57 1.68 -20.51
C THR A 676 8.35 1.07 -21.91
N ALA A 677 8.51 1.86 -22.97
CA ALA A 677 8.34 1.41 -24.35
C ALA A 677 9.58 0.75 -24.95
N LEU A 678 10.69 0.61 -24.22
CA LEU A 678 11.94 0.06 -24.74
C LEU A 678 12.13 -1.39 -24.27
N PRO A 679 12.80 -2.27 -25.02
CA PRO A 679 13.09 -3.63 -24.56
C PRO A 679 14.10 -3.65 -23.42
N PRO A 680 14.11 -4.69 -22.55
CA PRO A 680 15.18 -4.91 -21.59
C PRO A 680 16.53 -4.98 -22.28
N GLY A 681 17.57 -4.44 -21.65
CA GLY A 681 18.90 -4.44 -22.23
C GLY A 681 19.78 -3.29 -21.76
N LEU A 682 20.97 -3.20 -22.36
CA LEU A 682 21.93 -2.15 -22.14
C LEU A 682 21.64 -0.94 -23.03
N TYR A 683 21.65 0.26 -22.41
CA TYR A 683 21.56 1.55 -23.07
C TYR A 683 22.75 2.43 -22.66
N VAL A 684 22.97 3.52 -23.36
CA VAL A 684 24.06 4.48 -23.05
C VAL A 684 23.47 5.88 -23.00
N ALA A 685 23.51 6.51 -21.83
CA ALA A 685 23.28 7.94 -21.72
C ALA A 685 24.52 8.71 -22.17
N ARG A 686 24.34 9.76 -22.99
CA ARG A 686 25.38 10.64 -23.46
C ARG A 686 25.03 12.09 -23.17
N LEU A 687 25.86 12.71 -22.35
CA LEU A 687 25.80 14.15 -22.05
C LEU A 687 26.85 14.86 -22.89
N THR A 688 26.43 15.79 -23.72
CA THR A 688 27.30 16.59 -24.60
C THR A 688 27.14 18.07 -24.28
N THR A 689 28.26 18.76 -24.10
CA THR A 689 28.37 20.22 -23.88
C THR A 689 29.55 20.75 -24.64
N PRO A 690 29.75 22.07 -24.76
CA PRO A 690 30.98 22.63 -25.32
C PRO A 690 32.26 22.22 -24.57
N SER A 691 32.13 21.88 -23.29
CA SER A 691 33.28 21.43 -22.43
C SER A 691 33.68 19.97 -22.69
N GLY A 692 32.86 19.19 -23.43
CA GLY A 692 33.13 17.79 -23.71
C GLY A 692 31.90 16.90 -23.75
N THR A 693 32.13 15.61 -23.88
CA THR A 693 31.08 14.57 -23.88
C THR A 693 31.42 13.51 -22.82
N VAL A 694 30.42 13.15 -22.02
CA VAL A 694 30.50 12.07 -21.03
C VAL A 694 29.38 11.06 -21.29
N THR A 695 29.70 9.77 -21.14
CA THR A 695 28.72 8.68 -21.33
C THR A 695 28.61 7.81 -20.09
N ARG A 696 27.42 7.21 -19.87
CA ARG A 696 27.16 6.23 -18.81
C ARG A 696 26.28 5.09 -19.33
N PRO A 697 26.59 3.83 -18.99
CA PRO A 697 25.71 2.71 -19.25
C PRO A 697 24.48 2.76 -18.35
N LEU A 698 23.35 2.39 -18.91
CA LEU A 698 22.05 2.25 -18.25
C LEU A 698 21.59 0.81 -18.49
N VAL A 699 21.20 0.10 -17.46
CA VAL A 699 20.72 -1.29 -17.60
C VAL A 699 19.23 -1.32 -17.30
N ARG A 700 18.42 -1.62 -18.35
CA ARG A 700 16.99 -1.91 -18.18
C ARG A 700 16.83 -3.41 -17.94
N ALA A 701 16.40 -3.76 -16.72
CA ALA A 701 16.15 -5.14 -16.32
C ALA A 701 14.94 -5.74 -17.06
N GLN A 702 14.96 -7.05 -17.25
CA GLN A 702 13.83 -7.82 -17.75
C GLN A 702 12.83 -7.97 -16.60
N GLY A 703 11.56 -7.58 -16.79
CA GLY A 703 10.51 -7.97 -15.88
C GLY A 703 10.36 -9.49 -15.94
N HIS A 704 10.45 -10.19 -14.82
CA HIS A 704 9.97 -11.56 -14.77
C HIS A 704 8.44 -11.48 -14.78
N ASP A 705 7.83 -11.95 -15.85
CA ASP A 705 6.43 -12.37 -15.86
C ASP A 705 6.36 -13.63 -14.97
N GLN A 706 5.91 -13.50 -13.74
CA GLN A 706 5.42 -14.59 -12.90
C GLN A 706 4.01 -14.25 -12.43
#